data_c2a9633fbce8cfd6e24616a592a31307
#
_entry.id   c2a9633fbce8cfd6e24616a592a31307
#
_cell.length_a   1.000
_cell.length_b   1.000
_cell.length_c   1.000
_cell.angle_alpha   90.00
_cell.angle_beta   90.00
_cell.angle_gamma   90.00
#
_symmetry.space_group_name_H-M   'P 1'
#
loop_
_entity.id
_entity.type
_entity.pdbx_description
1 polymer ?
#
loop_
_entity_poly.entity_id
_entity_poly.type
_entity_poly.pdbx_seq_one_letter_code
_entity_poly.pdbx_strand_id
1 'polypeptide(L)'
;FRGAQMSILPFLMVSLMSGLGNLTFQEAISLGKKAGGILLVLWGIALIVVAVLPLTFPQWESAMFFSPSLVEEPQPVDFLQLYIPANPFFSLANTIVPAVVLFSVVVGIALIGIEEKQPMLDVLSVIMKAMTRVTDFVMKLAPLGVFAIAASAAGTLNFEELGRLQVYLLSQLVAAVFLSFWVLPGLAANLTPLPYGKVLRAVRGALVTAFATGNSMIILPLLTESGRKLLEEAELADPDTTSAIEVIIPTSYTFPSSGLLLSLAFIPFAGWFAGSALPLQQYPAFLASGMASFFGGTMVGLPFLLDLFRIPADMFQLFVTVDVFTGRLGTMTAAMHMWVLGLLGSCAMAGKLRVRWGRLAGYLTICVIAGVVLIGGTRLFFTYAISPEYTKYQAFVEMALRYEPAKETFRVLAPDEKPAGGSEETDLEAIRQRGVLRVGFFRDSLPFAFRNEAGDLVGFDIEMAHLLAKALSVNVEFIRLPDRGQIEEYLTGDICDIIMSGSALRPEMTEHVIWSEGYLDATLAFVAKDRDREIFNSWEKVRRQPDLKIGITAYSKYYQLAAKKLLPQADLVPLNSPREFFTENVNEVDAILYLAEAGSAWTLIYPAYTVAVPLPHPIKLPMVYPMPKSHRNFADYVNAWLKLKNRDGTVDTIFEHWILGRGAQKKTPRWSIIRNVLHWVD
;
A
#
# COMPACT_ATOMS: atom_id res chain seq x y z
N PHE A 1 10.64 -17.76 1.27
CA PHE A 1 10.80 -16.43 1.90
C PHE A 1 10.96 -16.52 3.42
N ARG A 2 10.02 -17.14 4.15
CA ARG A 2 10.13 -17.32 5.63
C ARG A 2 11.44 -17.96 6.07
N GLY A 3 11.99 -18.92 5.28
CA GLY A 3 13.29 -19.55 5.55
C GLY A 3 14.48 -18.57 5.46
N ALA A 4 14.42 -17.57 4.58
CA ALA A 4 15.46 -16.54 4.48
C ALA A 4 15.39 -15.58 5.69
N GLN A 5 14.20 -15.16 6.10
CA GLN A 5 14.01 -14.29 7.27
C GLN A 5 14.53 -14.93 8.56
N MET A 6 14.38 -16.24 8.71
CA MET A 6 14.82 -16.99 9.89
C MET A 6 16.32 -16.82 10.19
N SER A 7 17.18 -16.73 9.18
CA SER A 7 18.62 -16.60 9.37
C SER A 7 19.14 -15.17 9.39
N ILE A 8 18.43 -14.23 8.75
CA ILE A 8 18.92 -12.86 8.55
C ILE A 8 18.93 -12.07 9.87
N LEU A 9 17.89 -12.16 10.67
CA LEU A 9 17.77 -11.37 11.90
C LEU A 9 18.76 -11.80 13.00
N PRO A 10 18.95 -13.12 13.28
CA PRO A 10 20.02 -13.58 14.16
C PRO A 10 21.42 -13.25 13.63
N PHE A 11 21.65 -13.35 12.32
CA PHE A 11 22.91 -12.94 11.69
C PHE A 11 23.19 -11.45 11.93
N LEU A 12 22.20 -10.60 11.73
CA LEU A 12 22.29 -9.16 11.97
C LEU A 12 22.68 -8.86 13.43
N MET A 13 21.99 -9.50 14.38
CA MET A 13 22.26 -9.32 15.81
C MET A 13 23.72 -9.65 16.13
N VAL A 14 24.19 -10.82 15.69
CA VAL A 14 25.55 -11.30 15.95
C VAL A 14 26.59 -10.42 15.24
N SER A 15 26.31 -10.02 14.00
CA SER A 15 27.21 -9.20 13.19
C SER A 15 27.42 -7.81 13.81
N LEU A 16 26.35 -7.16 14.28
CA LEU A 16 26.43 -5.86 14.95
C LEU A 16 27.17 -5.94 16.28
N MET A 17 26.88 -6.96 17.10
CA MET A 17 27.56 -7.17 18.39
C MET A 17 29.06 -7.44 18.18
N SER A 18 29.41 -8.33 17.25
CA SER A 18 30.80 -8.67 16.92
C SER A 18 31.54 -7.49 16.28
N GLY A 19 30.93 -6.83 15.31
CA GLY A 19 31.55 -5.72 14.59
C GLY A 19 31.90 -4.53 15.48
N LEU A 20 31.00 -4.13 16.37
CA LEU A 20 31.23 -3.05 17.34
C LEU A 20 32.15 -3.52 18.48
N GLY A 21 31.94 -4.74 18.99
CA GLY A 21 32.70 -5.31 20.09
C GLY A 21 34.19 -5.51 19.78
N ASN A 22 34.57 -5.71 18.51
CA ASN A 22 35.97 -5.83 18.11
C ASN A 22 36.75 -4.53 18.19
N LEU A 23 36.09 -3.36 18.25
CA LEU A 23 36.78 -2.08 18.32
C LEU A 23 37.47 -1.89 19.70
N THR A 24 38.60 -1.17 19.70
CA THR A 24 39.16 -0.62 20.91
C THR A 24 38.46 0.69 21.28
N PHE A 25 38.51 1.09 22.54
CA PHE A 25 37.85 2.30 23.02
C PHE A 25 38.30 3.58 22.26
N GLN A 26 39.59 3.68 21.98
CA GLN A 26 40.17 4.83 21.23
C GLN A 26 39.73 4.82 19.77
N GLU A 27 39.75 3.66 19.12
CA GLU A 27 39.25 3.49 17.75
C GLU A 27 37.77 3.81 17.65
N ALA A 28 36.95 3.30 18.57
CA ALA A 28 35.52 3.56 18.60
C ALA A 28 35.19 5.06 18.73
N ILE A 29 35.89 5.79 19.59
CA ILE A 29 35.72 7.24 19.76
C ILE A 29 36.16 8.01 18.51
N SER A 30 37.34 7.70 17.99
CA SER A 30 37.89 8.42 16.84
C SER A 30 37.08 8.14 15.57
N LEU A 31 36.80 6.87 15.31
CA LEU A 31 35.98 6.43 14.17
C LEU A 31 34.55 6.94 14.29
N GLY A 32 33.92 6.81 15.48
CA GLY A 32 32.54 7.22 15.74
C GLY A 32 32.38 8.75 15.59
N LYS A 33 33.30 9.58 16.10
CA LYS A 33 33.18 11.02 15.96
C LYS A 33 33.41 11.52 14.54
N LYS A 34 34.43 11.01 13.85
CA LYS A 34 34.85 11.53 12.53
C LYS A 34 34.13 10.83 11.38
N ALA A 35 34.26 9.51 11.25
CA ALA A 35 33.60 8.76 10.19
C ALA A 35 32.10 8.60 10.44
N GLY A 36 31.66 8.40 11.69
CA GLY A 36 30.25 8.33 12.07
C GLY A 36 29.51 9.65 11.80
N GLY A 37 30.13 10.81 12.05
CA GLY A 37 29.57 12.11 11.68
C GLY A 37 29.33 12.25 10.18
N ILE A 38 30.28 11.80 9.36
CA ILE A 38 30.16 11.80 7.90
C ILE A 38 29.05 10.79 7.47
N LEU A 39 29.01 9.62 8.07
CA LEU A 39 27.96 8.62 7.80
C LEU A 39 26.56 9.19 8.07
N LEU A 40 26.37 9.90 9.18
CA LEU A 40 25.09 10.56 9.51
C LEU A 40 24.69 11.61 8.45
N VAL A 41 25.66 12.38 7.94
CA VAL A 41 25.41 13.33 6.83
C VAL A 41 24.99 12.59 5.56
N LEU A 42 25.67 11.50 5.20
CA LEU A 42 25.33 10.70 4.02
C LEU A 42 23.96 10.04 4.15
N TRP A 43 23.59 9.57 5.35
CA TRP A 43 22.26 9.07 5.66
C TRP A 43 21.19 10.16 5.56
N GLY A 44 21.47 11.34 6.11
CA GLY A 44 20.57 12.49 6.00
C GLY A 44 20.28 12.84 4.54
N ILE A 45 21.30 12.86 3.68
CA ILE A 45 21.13 13.11 2.24
C ILE A 45 20.24 12.02 1.60
N ALA A 46 20.51 10.74 1.89
CA ALA A 46 19.71 9.64 1.34
C ALA A 46 18.25 9.70 1.79
N LEU A 47 18.01 9.96 3.08
CA LEU A 47 16.66 10.07 3.63
C LEU A 47 15.89 11.28 3.09
N ILE A 48 16.57 12.41 2.85
CA ILE A 48 15.95 13.57 2.17
C ILE A 48 15.52 13.19 0.76
N VAL A 49 16.37 12.50 0.00
CA VAL A 49 16.02 12.04 -1.35
C VAL A 49 14.82 11.10 -1.29
N VAL A 50 14.80 10.14 -0.36
CA VAL A 50 13.65 9.23 -0.15
C VAL A 50 12.37 10.01 0.18
N ALA A 51 12.47 11.03 1.04
CA ALA A 51 11.32 11.83 1.47
C ALA A 51 10.72 12.67 0.33
N VAL A 52 11.54 13.17 -0.59
CA VAL A 52 11.08 14.03 -1.69
C VAL A 52 10.75 13.25 -2.96
N LEU A 53 11.18 11.99 -3.08
CA LEU A 53 10.96 11.17 -4.27
C LEU A 53 9.46 11.03 -4.64
N PRO A 54 8.52 10.86 -3.69
CA PRO A 54 7.09 10.79 -3.98
C PRO A 54 6.53 12.03 -4.68
N LEU A 55 7.21 13.17 -4.62
CA LEU A 55 6.82 14.37 -5.37
C LEU A 55 6.93 14.19 -6.90
N THR A 56 7.67 13.17 -7.35
CA THR A 56 7.72 12.78 -8.77
C THR A 56 6.47 12.04 -9.22
N PHE A 57 5.70 11.44 -8.29
CA PHE A 57 4.56 10.61 -8.64
C PHE A 57 3.45 11.46 -9.23
N PRO A 58 2.86 11.05 -10.34
CA PRO A 58 1.76 11.77 -10.96
C PRO A 58 0.51 11.68 -10.08
N GLN A 59 -0.30 12.72 -10.12
CA GLN A 59 -1.65 12.66 -9.55
C GLN A 59 -2.54 11.98 -10.58
N TRP A 60 -2.65 10.66 -10.48
CA TRP A 60 -3.63 9.91 -11.24
C TRP A 60 -4.94 9.83 -10.47
N GLU A 61 -6.02 9.69 -11.20
CA GLU A 61 -7.36 9.54 -10.62
C GLU A 61 -7.34 8.42 -9.56
N SER A 62 -7.78 8.76 -8.35
CA SER A 62 -7.69 7.89 -7.17
C SER A 62 -8.85 6.89 -7.10
N ALA A 63 -9.77 6.94 -8.07
CA ALA A 63 -10.93 6.06 -8.11
C ALA A 63 -10.52 4.58 -8.14
N MET A 64 -10.97 3.84 -7.14
CA MET A 64 -10.63 2.43 -6.92
C MET A 64 -11.86 1.68 -6.45
N PHE A 65 -11.88 0.37 -6.72
CA PHE A 65 -12.74 -0.54 -5.98
C PHE A 65 -12.51 -0.37 -4.47
N PHE A 66 -13.50 -0.70 -3.67
CA PHE A 66 -13.36 -0.61 -2.22
C PHE A 66 -12.14 -1.40 -1.72
N SER A 67 -11.41 -0.81 -0.79
CA SER A 67 -10.30 -1.46 -0.11
C SER A 67 -10.55 -1.52 1.40
N PRO A 68 -10.43 -2.68 2.04
CA PRO A 68 -10.56 -2.80 3.49
C PRO A 68 -9.61 -1.88 4.27
N SER A 69 -8.46 -1.51 3.69
CA SER A 69 -7.50 -0.57 4.29
C SER A 69 -8.09 0.84 4.55
N LEU A 70 -9.17 1.23 3.86
CA LEU A 70 -9.87 2.49 4.10
C LEU A 70 -10.58 2.52 5.47
N VAL A 71 -10.94 1.36 6.00
CA VAL A 71 -11.74 1.18 7.22
C VAL A 71 -10.88 0.90 8.45
N GLU A 72 -9.64 0.45 8.24
CA GLU A 72 -8.74 0.09 9.32
C GLU A 72 -8.22 1.35 10.04
N GLU A 73 -8.43 1.40 11.36
CA GLU A 73 -7.88 2.49 12.17
C GLU A 73 -6.35 2.41 12.20
N PRO A 74 -5.63 3.52 11.91
CA PRO A 74 -4.20 3.58 12.15
C PRO A 74 -3.97 3.44 13.65
N GLN A 75 -3.39 2.31 14.08
CA GLN A 75 -2.98 2.20 15.47
C GLN A 75 -1.82 3.17 15.74
N PRO A 76 -1.85 3.93 16.83
CA PRO A 76 -0.73 4.77 17.17
C PRO A 76 0.51 3.88 17.36
N VAL A 77 1.55 4.14 16.56
CA VAL A 77 2.82 3.43 16.71
C VAL A 77 3.47 3.92 18.00
N ASP A 78 3.53 3.06 18.99
CA ASP A 78 4.31 3.33 20.19
C ASP A 78 5.81 3.16 19.86
N PHE A 79 6.46 4.28 19.53
CA PHE A 79 7.89 4.29 19.21
C PHE A 79 8.76 3.80 20.34
N LEU A 80 8.35 4.02 21.60
CA LEU A 80 9.11 3.57 22.75
C LEU A 80 9.17 2.04 22.79
N GLN A 81 8.02 1.37 22.63
CA GLN A 81 7.95 -0.09 22.54
C GLN A 81 8.61 -0.65 21.29
N LEU A 82 8.52 0.09 20.16
CA LEU A 82 9.12 -0.33 18.89
C LEU A 82 10.65 -0.37 18.93
N TYR A 83 11.28 0.56 19.66
CA TYR A 83 12.73 0.70 19.70
C TYR A 83 13.34 0.13 20.96
N ILE A 84 12.70 0.27 22.11
CA ILE A 84 13.21 -0.21 23.41
C ILE A 84 12.50 -1.50 23.80
N PRO A 85 13.11 -2.67 23.54
CA PRO A 85 12.46 -3.94 23.82
C PRO A 85 12.44 -4.22 25.33
N ALA A 86 11.27 -4.52 25.86
CA ALA A 86 11.16 -5.09 27.20
C ALA A 86 11.80 -6.49 27.28
N ASN A 87 11.79 -7.22 26.15
CA ASN A 87 12.44 -8.52 25.99
C ASN A 87 13.04 -8.62 24.55
N PRO A 88 14.39 -8.61 24.40
CA PRO A 88 15.04 -8.66 23.11
C PRO A 88 14.80 -9.98 22.36
N PHE A 89 14.59 -11.10 23.07
CA PHE A 89 14.28 -12.39 22.45
C PHE A 89 12.85 -12.43 21.90
N PHE A 90 11.91 -11.77 22.57
CA PHE A 90 10.56 -11.57 22.03
C PHE A 90 10.62 -10.74 20.74
N SER A 91 11.40 -9.67 20.72
CA SER A 91 11.58 -8.84 19.52
C SER A 91 12.22 -9.60 18.38
N LEU A 92 13.17 -10.48 18.67
CA LEU A 92 13.80 -11.37 17.69
C LEU A 92 12.80 -12.38 17.12
N ALA A 93 11.97 -13.01 17.97
CA ALA A 93 10.95 -13.99 17.58
C ALA A 93 9.82 -13.36 16.74
N ASN A 94 9.44 -12.12 17.03
CA ASN A 94 8.38 -11.38 16.35
C ASN A 94 8.89 -10.44 15.22
N THR A 95 10.16 -10.54 14.88
CA THR A 95 10.78 -9.79 13.76
C THR A 95 10.68 -8.26 13.95
N ILE A 96 10.73 -7.76 15.19
CA ILE A 96 10.73 -6.32 15.49
C ILE A 96 12.16 -5.78 15.29
N VAL A 97 12.49 -5.49 14.03
CA VAL A 97 13.85 -5.16 13.58
C VAL A 97 14.48 -3.99 14.33
N PRO A 98 13.80 -2.81 14.52
CA PRO A 98 14.39 -1.68 15.23
C PRO A 98 14.85 -2.02 16.65
N ALA A 99 14.07 -2.79 17.39
CA ALA A 99 14.39 -3.20 18.75
C ALA A 99 15.60 -4.15 18.81
N VAL A 100 15.68 -5.11 17.86
CA VAL A 100 16.83 -6.03 17.74
C VAL A 100 18.10 -5.27 17.40
N VAL A 101 18.02 -4.29 16.48
CA VAL A 101 19.17 -3.44 16.11
C VAL A 101 19.65 -2.62 17.29
N LEU A 102 18.74 -1.91 18.00
CA LEU A 102 19.12 -1.11 19.15
C LEU A 102 19.77 -1.97 20.24
N PHE A 103 19.17 -3.10 20.57
CA PHE A 103 19.75 -4.03 21.55
C PHE A 103 21.14 -4.50 21.13
N SER A 104 21.33 -4.88 19.87
CA SER A 104 22.61 -5.36 19.34
C SER A 104 23.70 -4.29 19.40
N VAL A 105 23.34 -3.04 19.06
CA VAL A 105 24.26 -1.89 19.13
C VAL A 105 24.66 -1.60 20.57
N VAL A 106 23.68 -1.59 21.51
CA VAL A 106 23.96 -1.35 22.92
C VAL A 106 24.90 -2.41 23.51
N VAL A 107 24.62 -3.70 23.23
CA VAL A 107 25.49 -4.81 23.68
C VAL A 107 26.87 -4.72 23.01
N GLY A 108 26.94 -4.42 21.71
CA GLY A 108 28.21 -4.25 20.99
C GLY A 108 29.07 -3.12 21.57
N ILE A 109 28.46 -1.98 21.92
CA ILE A 109 29.13 -0.86 22.57
C ILE A 109 29.59 -1.26 23.98
N ALA A 110 28.76 -1.96 24.75
CA ALA A 110 29.12 -2.44 26.08
C ALA A 110 30.32 -3.40 26.06
N LEU A 111 30.46 -4.23 25.04
CA LEU A 111 31.61 -5.10 24.85
C LEU A 111 32.93 -4.34 24.63
N ILE A 112 32.90 -3.11 24.12
CA ILE A 112 34.12 -2.32 23.89
C ILE A 112 34.92 -2.11 25.18
N GLY A 113 34.24 -1.89 26.31
CA GLY A 113 34.86 -1.64 27.63
C GLY A 113 35.30 -2.88 28.41
N ILE A 114 35.06 -4.11 27.90
CA ILE A 114 35.36 -5.36 28.59
C ILE A 114 36.71 -5.88 28.17
N GLU A 115 37.66 -6.07 29.10
CA GLU A 115 39.01 -6.57 28.82
C GLU A 115 38.98 -8.05 28.40
N GLU A 116 38.13 -8.87 29.03
CA GLU A 116 38.00 -10.32 28.76
C GLU A 116 36.96 -10.65 27.67
N LYS A 117 36.74 -9.75 26.72
CA LYS A 117 35.71 -9.92 25.66
C LYS A 117 36.04 -10.97 24.60
N GLN A 118 37.33 -11.32 24.45
CA GLN A 118 37.79 -12.15 23.33
C GLN A 118 37.07 -13.52 23.22
N PRO A 119 36.86 -14.28 24.30
CA PRO A 119 36.13 -15.55 24.21
C PRO A 119 34.70 -15.38 23.69
N MET A 120 34.01 -14.28 24.08
CA MET A 120 32.66 -13.98 23.58
C MET A 120 32.68 -13.62 22.09
N LEU A 121 33.65 -12.82 21.65
CA LEU A 121 33.82 -12.43 20.25
C LEU A 121 34.14 -13.64 19.36
N ASP A 122 34.93 -14.60 19.87
CA ASP A 122 35.24 -15.86 19.16
C ASP A 122 33.97 -16.70 18.98
N VAL A 123 33.13 -16.84 19.99
CA VAL A 123 31.82 -17.52 19.90
C VAL A 123 30.93 -16.81 18.89
N LEU A 124 30.79 -15.47 18.97
CA LEU A 124 29.99 -14.71 18.00
C LEU A 124 30.50 -14.89 16.58
N SER A 125 31.84 -14.96 16.36
CA SER A 125 32.42 -15.20 15.04
C SER A 125 32.07 -16.57 14.48
N VAL A 126 32.04 -17.62 15.31
CA VAL A 126 31.62 -18.96 14.92
C VAL A 126 30.13 -19.00 14.55
N ILE A 127 29.28 -18.37 15.37
CA ILE A 127 27.84 -18.25 15.10
C ILE A 127 27.62 -17.49 13.78
N MET A 128 28.32 -16.37 13.57
CA MET A 128 28.26 -15.59 12.34
C MET A 128 28.63 -16.43 11.11
N LYS A 129 29.72 -17.20 11.18
CA LYS A 129 30.14 -18.13 10.09
C LYS A 129 29.07 -19.21 9.82
N ALA A 130 28.45 -19.75 10.86
CA ALA A 130 27.35 -20.71 10.73
C ALA A 130 26.13 -20.08 10.05
N MET A 131 25.71 -18.90 10.50
CA MET A 131 24.58 -18.16 9.89
C MET A 131 24.87 -17.77 8.43
N THR A 132 26.10 -17.35 8.11
CA THR A 132 26.52 -17.07 6.73
C THR A 132 26.35 -18.31 5.85
N ARG A 133 26.76 -19.49 6.30
CA ARG A 133 26.58 -20.74 5.53
C ARG A 133 25.10 -21.06 5.28
N VAL A 134 24.24 -20.84 6.28
CA VAL A 134 22.78 -21.01 6.13
C VAL A 134 22.23 -20.03 5.11
N THR A 135 22.63 -18.76 5.22
CA THR A 135 22.22 -17.71 4.27
C THR A 135 22.70 -18.01 2.85
N ASP A 136 23.95 -18.45 2.67
CA ASP A 136 24.49 -18.83 1.36
C ASP A 136 23.72 -20.01 0.75
N PHE A 137 23.32 -20.98 1.56
CA PHE A 137 22.49 -22.10 1.10
C PHE A 137 21.12 -21.61 0.63
N VAL A 138 20.45 -20.75 1.41
CA VAL A 138 19.16 -20.16 1.05
C VAL A 138 19.28 -19.29 -0.21
N MET A 139 20.37 -18.51 -0.33
CA MET A 139 20.63 -17.66 -1.50
C MET A 139 20.86 -18.47 -2.79
N LYS A 140 21.34 -19.71 -2.72
CA LYS A 140 21.40 -20.59 -3.90
C LYS A 140 20.01 -20.96 -4.43
N LEU A 141 19.00 -20.99 -3.56
CA LEU A 141 17.60 -21.23 -3.94
C LEU A 141 16.87 -19.95 -4.37
N ALA A 142 17.44 -18.78 -4.08
CA ALA A 142 16.82 -17.48 -4.37
C ALA A 142 16.43 -17.30 -5.86
N PRO A 143 17.24 -17.71 -6.86
CA PRO A 143 16.86 -17.58 -8.27
C PRO A 143 15.55 -18.29 -8.63
N LEU A 144 15.31 -19.49 -8.05
CA LEU A 144 14.06 -20.23 -8.25
C LEU A 144 12.87 -19.50 -7.61
N GLY A 145 13.06 -18.99 -6.38
CA GLY A 145 12.03 -18.21 -5.69
C GLY A 145 11.71 -16.91 -6.40
N VAL A 146 12.72 -16.16 -6.84
CA VAL A 146 12.56 -14.91 -7.61
C VAL A 146 11.87 -15.18 -8.95
N PHE A 147 12.28 -16.24 -9.66
CA PHE A 147 11.62 -16.64 -10.90
C PHE A 147 10.13 -16.95 -10.69
N ALA A 148 9.80 -17.76 -9.68
CA ALA A 148 8.42 -18.11 -9.38
C ALA A 148 7.57 -16.86 -9.03
N ILE A 149 8.11 -15.93 -8.23
CA ILE A 149 7.44 -14.69 -7.87
C ILE A 149 7.30 -13.79 -9.10
N ALA A 150 8.34 -13.62 -9.89
CA ALA A 150 8.31 -12.80 -11.10
C ALA A 150 7.35 -13.38 -12.14
N ALA A 151 7.30 -14.70 -12.31
CA ALA A 151 6.35 -15.36 -13.19
C ALA A 151 4.91 -15.19 -12.71
N SER A 152 4.67 -15.31 -11.39
CA SER A 152 3.36 -15.05 -10.80
C SER A 152 2.95 -13.59 -10.99
N ALA A 153 3.81 -12.63 -10.68
CA ALA A 153 3.55 -11.21 -10.88
C ALA A 153 3.29 -10.89 -12.36
N ALA A 154 4.13 -11.38 -13.28
CA ALA A 154 3.92 -11.20 -14.72
C ALA A 154 2.62 -11.83 -15.22
N GLY A 155 2.15 -12.91 -14.59
CA GLY A 155 0.86 -13.55 -14.88
C GLY A 155 -0.36 -12.81 -14.31
N THR A 156 -0.17 -11.97 -13.28
CA THR A 156 -1.26 -11.30 -12.56
C THR A 156 -1.34 -9.80 -12.83
N LEU A 157 -0.21 -9.13 -13.14
CA LEU A 157 -0.16 -7.69 -13.41
C LEU A 157 -0.88 -7.33 -14.72
N ASN A 158 -1.69 -6.30 -14.66
CA ASN A 158 -2.34 -5.69 -15.82
C ASN A 158 -1.41 -4.67 -16.51
N PHE A 159 -1.71 -4.27 -17.76
CA PHE A 159 -0.93 -3.26 -18.48
C PHE A 159 -0.90 -1.91 -17.75
N GLU A 160 -2.00 -1.53 -17.09
CA GLU A 160 -2.07 -0.33 -16.26
C GLU A 160 -1.11 -0.41 -15.06
N GLU A 161 -1.08 -1.54 -14.37
CA GLU A 161 -0.17 -1.77 -13.24
C GLU A 161 1.30 -1.76 -13.68
N LEU A 162 1.60 -2.30 -14.87
CA LEU A 162 2.93 -2.18 -15.47
C LEU A 162 3.31 -0.73 -15.78
N GLY A 163 2.35 0.09 -16.26
CA GLY A 163 2.54 1.53 -16.45
C GLY A 163 2.84 2.24 -15.12
N ARG A 164 2.09 1.92 -14.07
CA ARG A 164 2.33 2.48 -12.72
C ARG A 164 3.67 2.05 -12.14
N LEU A 165 4.12 0.82 -12.43
CA LEU A 165 5.41 0.31 -11.97
C LEU A 165 6.60 1.07 -12.57
N GLN A 166 6.47 1.57 -13.80
CA GLN A 166 7.49 2.41 -14.45
C GLN A 166 7.74 3.69 -13.65
N VAL A 167 6.76 4.22 -12.93
CA VAL A 167 6.92 5.39 -12.06
C VAL A 167 7.98 5.13 -10.99
N TYR A 168 7.92 3.97 -10.32
CA TYR A 168 8.95 3.60 -9.34
C TYR A 168 10.31 3.36 -9.98
N LEU A 169 10.37 2.59 -11.06
CA LEU A 169 11.63 2.24 -11.72
C LEU A 169 12.39 3.47 -12.22
N LEU A 170 11.69 4.39 -12.87
CA LEU A 170 12.31 5.63 -13.40
C LEU A 170 12.66 6.61 -12.29
N SER A 171 11.80 6.79 -11.29
CA SER A 171 12.12 7.64 -10.13
C SER A 171 13.34 7.11 -9.38
N GLN A 172 13.43 5.80 -9.18
CA GLN A 172 14.57 5.13 -8.54
C GLN A 172 15.85 5.28 -9.38
N LEU A 173 15.75 5.13 -10.71
CA LEU A 173 16.87 5.34 -11.63
C LEU A 173 17.41 6.77 -11.54
N VAL A 174 16.51 7.77 -11.63
CA VAL A 174 16.89 9.20 -11.57
C VAL A 174 17.56 9.51 -10.24
N ALA A 175 17.00 9.04 -9.12
CA ALA A 175 17.57 9.25 -7.79
C ALA A 175 18.94 8.57 -7.62
N ALA A 176 19.08 7.31 -8.06
CA ALA A 176 20.33 6.56 -7.99
C ALA A 176 21.44 7.22 -8.83
N VAL A 177 21.13 7.66 -10.04
CA VAL A 177 22.06 8.36 -10.92
C VAL A 177 22.44 9.72 -10.32
N PHE A 178 21.48 10.47 -9.81
CA PHE A 178 21.71 11.77 -9.18
C PHE A 178 22.61 11.65 -7.95
N LEU A 179 22.35 10.69 -7.06
CA LEU A 179 23.20 10.43 -5.90
C LEU A 179 24.61 9.97 -6.30
N SER A 180 24.70 8.98 -7.20
CA SER A 180 25.98 8.33 -7.52
C SER A 180 26.91 9.17 -8.36
N PHE A 181 26.38 10.00 -9.26
CA PHE A 181 27.20 10.77 -10.20
C PHE A 181 27.18 12.26 -9.95
N TRP A 182 26.36 12.80 -9.07
CA TRP A 182 26.31 14.22 -8.78
C TRP A 182 26.52 14.49 -7.29
N VAL A 183 25.60 14.07 -6.43
CA VAL A 183 25.58 14.49 -5.03
C VAL A 183 26.76 13.96 -4.23
N LEU A 184 26.99 12.66 -4.23
CA LEU A 184 28.03 12.05 -3.41
C LEU A 184 29.44 12.40 -3.88
N PRO A 185 29.82 12.27 -5.17
CA PRO A 185 31.17 12.63 -5.62
C PRO A 185 31.42 14.13 -5.54
N GLY A 186 30.40 14.96 -5.76
CA GLY A 186 30.53 16.41 -5.61
C GLY A 186 30.71 16.83 -4.15
N LEU A 187 30.04 16.14 -3.19
CA LEU A 187 30.32 16.36 -1.77
C LEU A 187 31.80 16.07 -1.43
N ALA A 188 32.32 14.93 -1.91
CA ALA A 188 33.70 14.57 -1.73
C ALA A 188 34.65 15.63 -2.31
N ALA A 189 34.41 16.14 -3.52
CA ALA A 189 35.22 17.16 -4.17
C ALA A 189 35.16 18.53 -3.48
N ASN A 190 34.07 18.86 -2.79
CA ASN A 190 33.94 20.11 -2.05
C ASN A 190 34.54 20.08 -0.64
N LEU A 191 34.67 18.90 -0.05
CA LEU A 191 35.19 18.68 1.29
C LEU A 191 36.70 18.27 1.28
N THR A 192 37.23 17.87 0.12
CA THR A 192 38.65 17.50 -0.05
C THR A 192 39.31 18.39 -1.11
N PRO A 193 40.63 18.43 -1.20
CA PRO A 193 41.35 19.17 -2.25
C PRO A 193 41.28 18.46 -3.63
N LEU A 194 40.48 17.41 -3.78
CA LEU A 194 40.39 16.60 -4.98
C LEU A 194 39.39 17.20 -5.99
N PRO A 195 39.75 17.31 -7.28
CA PRO A 195 38.81 17.78 -8.29
C PRO A 195 37.79 16.68 -8.61
N TYR A 196 36.52 17.07 -8.84
CA TYR A 196 35.39 16.18 -9.13
C TYR A 196 35.69 15.10 -10.21
N GLY A 197 36.34 15.50 -11.31
CA GLY A 197 36.68 14.58 -12.39
C GLY A 197 37.67 13.48 -12.00
N LYS A 198 38.59 13.74 -11.06
CA LYS A 198 39.49 12.71 -10.52
C LYS A 198 38.73 11.76 -9.58
N VAL A 199 37.88 12.33 -8.71
CA VAL A 199 37.01 11.56 -7.80
C VAL A 199 36.20 10.55 -8.59
N LEU A 200 35.47 10.98 -9.62
CA LEU A 200 34.60 10.10 -10.38
C LEU A 200 35.37 9.08 -11.24
N ARG A 201 36.52 9.50 -11.80
CA ARG A 201 37.35 8.60 -12.63
C ARG A 201 37.96 7.47 -11.81
N ALA A 202 38.38 7.72 -10.58
CA ALA A 202 38.96 6.73 -9.70
C ALA A 202 37.98 5.60 -9.35
N VAL A 203 36.71 5.93 -9.12
CA VAL A 203 35.71 4.95 -8.65
C VAL A 203 34.91 4.29 -9.78
N ARG A 204 35.01 4.77 -11.04
CA ARG A 204 34.17 4.32 -12.18
C ARG A 204 34.17 2.81 -12.39
N GLY A 205 35.34 2.17 -12.26
CA GLY A 205 35.48 0.70 -12.43
C GLY A 205 34.68 -0.07 -11.37
N ALA A 206 34.75 0.38 -10.12
CA ALA A 206 34.00 -0.20 -9.02
C ALA A 206 32.47 0.01 -9.18
N LEU A 207 32.04 1.19 -9.68
CA LEU A 207 30.61 1.45 -9.93
C LEU A 207 30.03 0.55 -11.02
N VAL A 208 30.76 0.36 -12.13
CA VAL A 208 30.34 -0.54 -13.20
C VAL A 208 30.27 -1.98 -12.69
N THR A 209 31.28 -2.43 -11.93
CA THR A 209 31.26 -3.76 -11.33
C THR A 209 30.12 -3.93 -10.32
N ALA A 210 29.84 -2.90 -9.51
CA ALA A 210 28.72 -2.88 -8.58
C ALA A 210 27.37 -3.08 -9.28
N PHE A 211 27.12 -2.30 -10.33
CA PHE A 211 25.91 -2.39 -11.14
C PHE A 211 25.80 -3.77 -11.84
N ALA A 212 26.89 -4.25 -12.43
CA ALA A 212 26.90 -5.52 -13.16
C ALA A 212 26.64 -6.73 -12.26
N THR A 213 27.29 -6.75 -11.08
CA THR A 213 27.21 -7.89 -10.14
C THR A 213 26.01 -7.82 -9.20
N GLY A 214 25.55 -6.62 -8.84
CA GLY A 214 24.54 -6.42 -7.80
C GLY A 214 24.99 -6.90 -6.41
N ASN A 215 26.30 -7.02 -6.16
CA ASN A 215 26.85 -7.52 -4.91
C ASN A 215 27.91 -6.58 -4.34
N SER A 216 27.61 -6.00 -3.18
CA SER A 216 28.49 -5.02 -2.53
C SER A 216 29.78 -5.64 -1.95
N MET A 217 29.79 -6.92 -1.57
CA MET A 217 30.98 -7.56 -1.03
C MET A 217 32.12 -7.69 -2.05
N ILE A 218 31.77 -7.98 -3.30
CA ILE A 218 32.73 -8.20 -4.38
C ILE A 218 33.51 -6.93 -4.68
N ILE A 219 32.91 -5.77 -4.47
CA ILE A 219 33.51 -4.47 -4.82
C ILE A 219 34.36 -3.86 -3.70
N LEU A 220 34.29 -4.35 -2.45
CA LEU A 220 35.04 -3.78 -1.33
C LEU A 220 36.54 -3.67 -1.60
N PRO A 221 37.24 -4.72 -2.09
CA PRO A 221 38.66 -4.61 -2.43
C PRO A 221 38.94 -3.57 -3.52
N LEU A 222 38.08 -3.48 -4.53
CA LEU A 222 38.21 -2.50 -5.62
C LEU A 222 38.02 -1.05 -5.12
N LEU A 223 37.08 -0.84 -4.19
CA LEU A 223 36.84 0.47 -3.57
C LEU A 223 38.05 0.88 -2.73
N THR A 224 38.60 -0.01 -1.90
CA THR A 224 39.76 0.24 -1.06
C THR A 224 40.97 0.59 -1.90
N GLU A 225 41.28 -0.22 -2.90
CA GLU A 225 42.41 -0.01 -3.80
C GLU A 225 42.30 1.29 -4.62
N SER A 226 41.10 1.57 -5.16
CA SER A 226 40.87 2.81 -5.92
C SER A 226 41.00 4.06 -5.05
N GLY A 227 40.55 3.98 -3.79
CA GLY A 227 40.70 5.07 -2.83
C GLY A 227 42.16 5.31 -2.42
N ARG A 228 42.90 4.21 -2.15
CA ARG A 228 44.33 4.28 -1.85
C ARG A 228 45.13 4.94 -2.99
N LYS A 229 44.93 4.47 -4.23
CA LYS A 229 45.58 5.06 -5.41
C LYS A 229 45.26 6.53 -5.60
N LEU A 230 44.00 6.93 -5.38
CA LEU A 230 43.65 8.35 -5.49
C LEU A 230 44.33 9.21 -4.46
N LEU A 231 44.47 8.72 -3.21
CA LEU A 231 45.21 9.43 -2.14
C LEU A 231 46.69 9.54 -2.46
N GLU A 232 47.32 8.48 -3.02
CA GLU A 232 48.72 8.49 -3.48
C GLU A 232 48.94 9.50 -4.62
N GLU A 233 48.11 9.45 -5.68
CA GLU A 233 48.18 10.39 -6.82
C GLU A 233 47.94 11.85 -6.46
N ALA A 234 47.27 12.08 -5.35
CA ALA A 234 46.95 13.42 -4.85
C ALA A 234 47.95 13.93 -3.80
N GLU A 235 49.00 13.16 -3.49
CA GLU A 235 49.99 13.48 -2.42
C GLU A 235 49.33 13.64 -1.05
N LEU A 236 48.19 12.96 -0.83
CA LEU A 236 47.44 12.93 0.43
C LEU A 236 47.70 11.65 1.24
N ALA A 237 48.41 10.69 0.66
CA ALA A 237 48.72 9.43 1.32
C ALA A 237 49.76 9.69 2.46
N ASP A 238 49.41 9.17 3.63
CA ASP A 238 50.28 9.01 4.78
C ASP A 238 49.83 7.73 5.53
N PRO A 239 50.57 7.23 6.52
CA PRO A 239 50.22 6.02 7.24
C PRO A 239 48.80 6.08 7.83
N ASP A 240 48.37 7.24 8.33
CA ASP A 240 47.03 7.39 8.94
C ASP A 240 45.93 7.36 7.92
N THR A 241 46.06 8.05 6.76
CA THR A 241 45.03 8.01 5.71
C THR A 241 44.92 6.66 5.05
N THR A 242 46.05 5.99 4.83
CA THR A 242 46.07 4.66 4.20
C THR A 242 45.46 3.60 5.10
N SER A 243 45.87 3.57 6.36
CA SER A 243 45.26 2.67 7.36
C SER A 243 43.76 2.94 7.55
N ALA A 244 43.34 4.21 7.63
CA ALA A 244 41.96 4.59 7.82
C ALA A 244 41.07 4.13 6.66
N ILE A 245 41.48 4.27 5.40
CA ILE A 245 40.67 3.87 4.26
C ILE A 245 40.48 2.33 4.20
N GLU A 246 41.54 1.58 4.57
CA GLU A 246 41.52 0.12 4.65
C GLU A 246 40.56 -0.42 5.73
N VAL A 247 40.30 0.38 6.78
CA VAL A 247 39.35 0.03 7.86
C VAL A 247 37.96 0.55 7.56
N ILE A 248 37.81 1.80 7.13
CA ILE A 248 36.50 2.45 6.99
C ILE A 248 35.66 1.79 5.88
N ILE A 249 36.26 1.50 4.71
CA ILE A 249 35.49 0.93 3.58
C ILE A 249 34.91 -0.45 3.93
N PRO A 250 35.66 -1.45 4.41
CA PRO A 250 35.08 -2.71 4.81
C PRO A 250 34.06 -2.59 5.96
N THR A 251 34.36 -1.76 6.97
CA THR A 251 33.47 -1.54 8.11
C THR A 251 32.15 -0.89 7.68
N SER A 252 32.17 0.00 6.68
CA SER A 252 30.97 0.67 6.16
C SER A 252 29.93 -0.29 5.59
N TYR A 253 30.33 -1.48 5.18
CA TYR A 253 29.41 -2.51 4.69
C TYR A 253 28.39 -2.99 5.74
N THR A 254 28.75 -2.90 7.03
CA THR A 254 27.86 -3.33 8.13
C THR A 254 26.75 -2.32 8.43
N PHE A 255 26.82 -1.14 7.86
CA PHE A 255 25.84 -0.06 8.04
C PHE A 255 24.99 0.14 6.79
N PRO A 256 23.73 0.60 6.94
CA PRO A 256 22.90 0.91 5.79
C PRO A 256 23.58 1.95 4.88
N SER A 257 23.80 1.59 3.62
CA SER A 257 24.33 2.53 2.62
C SER A 257 23.21 3.41 2.03
N SER A 258 23.56 4.55 1.43
CA SER A 258 22.59 5.39 0.71
C SER A 258 21.84 4.63 -0.38
N GLY A 259 22.49 3.65 -1.02
CA GLY A 259 21.85 2.83 -2.04
C GLY A 259 20.82 1.86 -1.46
N LEU A 260 21.10 1.30 -0.29
CA LEU A 260 20.14 0.48 0.43
C LEU A 260 18.96 1.33 0.93
N LEU A 261 19.25 2.49 1.55
CA LEU A 261 18.22 3.41 2.03
C LEU A 261 17.32 3.93 0.92
N LEU A 262 17.81 4.06 -0.32
CA LEU A 262 17.02 4.48 -1.45
C LEU A 262 15.85 3.51 -1.73
N SER A 263 15.99 2.23 -1.39
CA SER A 263 14.90 1.24 -1.51
C SER A 263 13.72 1.51 -0.55
N LEU A 264 13.90 2.36 0.50
CA LEU A 264 12.80 2.84 1.33
C LEU A 264 11.72 3.58 0.53
N ALA A 265 12.10 4.20 -0.59
CA ALA A 265 11.16 4.88 -1.49
C ALA A 265 10.07 3.94 -2.05
N PHE A 266 10.27 2.62 -1.93
CA PHE A 266 9.23 1.66 -2.28
C PHE A 266 8.00 1.76 -1.36
N ILE A 267 8.16 2.12 -0.10
CA ILE A 267 7.03 2.23 0.86
C ILE A 267 6.02 3.31 0.44
N PRO A 268 6.41 4.59 0.24
CA PRO A 268 5.48 5.59 -0.26
C PRO A 268 4.98 5.30 -1.67
N PHE A 269 5.80 4.62 -2.52
CA PHE A 269 5.34 4.15 -3.82
C PHE A 269 4.25 3.07 -3.69
N ALA A 270 4.45 2.07 -2.84
CA ALA A 270 3.48 1.01 -2.61
C ALA A 270 2.15 1.56 -2.04
N GLY A 271 2.22 2.54 -1.13
CA GLY A 271 1.05 3.26 -0.65
C GLY A 271 0.34 4.02 -1.78
N TRP A 272 1.08 4.77 -2.61
CA TRP A 272 0.51 5.45 -3.78
C TRP A 272 -0.07 4.46 -4.80
N PHE A 273 0.64 3.36 -5.07
CA PHE A 273 0.19 2.31 -5.99
C PHE A 273 -1.09 1.62 -5.53
N ALA A 274 -1.21 1.36 -4.23
CA ALA A 274 -2.38 0.76 -3.59
C ALA A 274 -3.51 1.77 -3.29
N GLY A 275 -3.33 3.06 -3.64
CA GLY A 275 -4.33 4.11 -3.39
C GLY A 275 -4.43 4.59 -1.93
N SER A 276 -3.51 4.13 -1.07
CA SER A 276 -3.37 4.52 0.34
C SER A 276 -2.05 5.26 0.55
N ALA A 277 -1.90 6.44 -0.07
CA ALA A 277 -0.68 7.23 0.01
C ALA A 277 -0.34 7.59 1.47
N LEU A 278 0.95 7.45 1.83
CA LEU A 278 1.44 7.76 3.17
C LEU A 278 1.27 9.26 3.47
N PRO A 279 0.51 9.65 4.51
CA PRO A 279 0.33 11.06 4.84
C PRO A 279 1.63 11.69 5.37
N LEU A 280 1.83 12.97 5.08
CA LEU A 280 3.07 13.69 5.42
C LEU A 280 3.40 13.63 6.92
N GLN A 281 2.39 13.58 7.78
CA GLN A 281 2.55 13.46 9.24
C GLN A 281 3.25 12.16 9.67
N GLN A 282 3.17 11.10 8.88
CA GLN A 282 3.82 9.82 9.14
C GLN A 282 5.25 9.74 8.61
N TYR A 283 5.73 10.72 7.82
CA TYR A 283 7.08 10.69 7.26
C TYR A 283 8.19 10.65 8.31
N PRO A 284 8.16 11.40 9.43
CA PRO A 284 9.18 11.28 10.46
C PRO A 284 9.26 9.86 11.03
N ALA A 285 8.10 9.25 11.30
CA ALA A 285 7.99 7.87 11.76
C ALA A 285 8.52 6.88 10.73
N PHE A 286 8.13 7.06 9.47
CA PHE A 286 8.58 6.25 8.34
C PHE A 286 10.11 6.30 8.15
N LEU A 287 10.70 7.49 8.13
CA LEU A 287 12.14 7.63 7.94
C LEU A 287 12.93 7.05 9.11
N ALA A 288 12.49 7.28 10.35
CA ALA A 288 13.13 6.73 11.53
C ALA A 288 13.03 5.19 11.57
N SER A 289 11.84 4.62 11.47
CA SER A 289 11.65 3.16 11.47
C SER A 289 12.30 2.49 10.25
N GLY A 290 12.25 3.15 9.09
CA GLY A 290 12.92 2.70 7.88
C GLY A 290 14.43 2.64 8.04
N MET A 291 15.05 3.69 8.57
CA MET A 291 16.47 3.73 8.84
C MET A 291 16.91 2.56 9.75
N ALA A 292 16.22 2.37 10.86
CA ALA A 292 16.54 1.30 11.79
C ALA A 292 16.29 -0.10 11.20
N SER A 293 15.19 -0.28 10.48
CA SER A 293 14.84 -1.59 9.90
C SER A 293 15.82 -2.04 8.82
N PHE A 294 16.44 -1.09 8.12
CA PHE A 294 17.34 -1.39 7.01
C PHE A 294 18.74 -1.83 7.43
N PHE A 295 19.05 -1.82 8.72
CA PHE A 295 20.17 -2.62 9.22
C PHE A 295 19.97 -4.13 8.92
N GLY A 296 18.70 -4.62 8.89
CA GLY A 296 18.33 -5.97 8.47
C GLY A 296 18.25 -6.18 6.95
N GLY A 297 18.52 -5.16 6.16
CA GLY A 297 18.37 -5.19 4.71
C GLY A 297 16.92 -5.11 4.24
N THR A 298 16.72 -5.03 2.91
CA THR A 298 15.41 -4.84 2.27
C THR A 298 14.43 -5.99 2.51
N MET A 299 14.94 -7.23 2.54
CA MET A 299 14.11 -8.44 2.66
C MET A 299 13.43 -8.59 4.03
N VAL A 300 13.97 -7.95 5.05
CA VAL A 300 13.40 -7.93 6.42
C VAL A 300 12.74 -6.58 6.69
N GLY A 301 13.39 -5.49 6.32
CA GLY A 301 12.89 -4.14 6.59
C GLY A 301 11.63 -3.78 5.85
N LEU A 302 11.49 -4.14 4.56
CA LEU A 302 10.31 -3.78 3.78
C LEU A 302 9.02 -4.49 4.23
N PRO A 303 8.98 -5.82 4.45
CA PRO A 303 7.77 -6.46 4.97
C PRO A 303 7.33 -5.87 6.30
N PHE A 304 8.29 -5.60 7.20
CA PHE A 304 8.03 -4.95 8.48
C PHE A 304 7.40 -3.55 8.28
N LEU A 305 7.93 -2.74 7.35
CA LEU A 305 7.42 -1.39 7.10
C LEU A 305 6.06 -1.41 6.38
N LEU A 306 5.82 -2.35 5.46
CA LEU A 306 4.52 -2.53 4.82
C LEU A 306 3.45 -2.84 5.89
N ASP A 307 3.75 -3.73 6.82
CA ASP A 307 2.86 -4.07 7.93
C ASP A 307 2.66 -2.88 8.88
N LEU A 308 3.76 -2.21 9.28
CA LEU A 308 3.72 -1.04 10.16
C LEU A 308 2.85 0.10 9.62
N PHE A 309 2.93 0.36 8.31
CA PHE A 309 2.17 1.41 7.63
C PHE A 309 0.90 0.89 6.93
N ARG A 310 0.52 -0.37 7.19
CA ARG A 310 -0.70 -1.02 6.69
C ARG A 310 -0.88 -0.95 5.18
N ILE A 311 0.23 -1.09 4.49
CA ILE A 311 0.25 -1.24 3.04
C ILE A 311 0.09 -2.73 2.74
N PRO A 312 -0.72 -3.11 1.74
CA PRO A 312 -0.96 -4.52 1.42
C PRO A 312 0.31 -5.34 1.29
N ALA A 313 0.37 -6.49 1.97
CA ALA A 313 1.58 -7.34 2.04
C ALA A 313 1.99 -7.95 0.68
N ASP A 314 1.06 -8.05 -0.27
CA ASP A 314 1.32 -8.47 -1.65
C ASP A 314 2.22 -7.49 -2.42
N MET A 315 2.28 -6.21 -2.01
CA MET A 315 3.23 -5.24 -2.53
C MET A 315 4.68 -5.69 -2.38
N PHE A 316 4.98 -6.52 -1.38
CA PHE A 316 6.32 -7.09 -1.23
C PHE A 316 6.72 -8.00 -2.42
N GLN A 317 5.77 -8.73 -2.99
CA GLN A 317 6.04 -9.55 -4.19
C GLN A 317 6.40 -8.65 -5.38
N LEU A 318 5.71 -7.51 -5.49
CA LEU A 318 5.99 -6.50 -6.51
C LEU A 318 7.41 -5.93 -6.32
N PHE A 319 7.79 -5.61 -5.07
CA PHE A 319 9.16 -5.17 -4.75
C PHE A 319 10.19 -6.17 -5.23
N VAL A 320 10.07 -7.45 -4.86
CA VAL A 320 11.03 -8.48 -5.23
C VAL A 320 11.19 -8.60 -6.75
N THR A 321 10.12 -8.39 -7.50
CA THR A 321 10.15 -8.43 -8.96
C THR A 321 10.97 -7.28 -9.54
N VAL A 322 10.81 -6.07 -9.03
CA VAL A 322 11.51 -4.88 -9.52
C VAL A 322 12.92 -4.76 -8.97
N ASP A 323 13.20 -5.36 -7.81
CA ASP A 323 14.51 -5.32 -7.15
C ASP A 323 15.62 -5.99 -7.96
N VAL A 324 15.26 -6.86 -8.89
CA VAL A 324 16.21 -7.40 -9.90
C VAL A 324 16.94 -6.27 -10.64
N PHE A 325 16.26 -5.18 -10.93
CA PHE A 325 16.85 -4.00 -11.58
C PHE A 325 17.24 -2.92 -10.56
N THR A 326 16.32 -2.53 -9.68
CA THR A 326 16.56 -1.45 -8.71
C THR A 326 17.63 -1.79 -7.69
N GLY A 327 17.77 -3.06 -7.32
CA GLY A 327 18.84 -3.55 -6.46
C GLY A 327 20.24 -3.35 -7.06
N ARG A 328 20.39 -3.43 -8.39
CA ARG A 328 21.67 -3.12 -9.06
C ARG A 328 21.98 -1.62 -8.99
N LEU A 329 20.98 -0.77 -9.17
CA LEU A 329 21.13 0.69 -8.97
C LEU A 329 21.47 0.99 -7.51
N GLY A 330 20.81 0.33 -6.57
CA GLY A 330 21.11 0.41 -5.14
C GLY A 330 22.54 0.02 -4.83
N THR A 331 23.05 -1.09 -5.39
CA THR A 331 24.44 -1.54 -5.20
C THR A 331 25.44 -0.56 -5.77
N MET A 332 25.17 0.03 -6.93
CA MET A 332 25.99 1.10 -7.53
C MET A 332 26.05 2.32 -6.62
N THR A 333 24.92 2.77 -6.08
CA THR A 333 24.85 3.90 -5.16
C THR A 333 25.52 3.57 -3.82
N ALA A 334 25.40 2.32 -3.33
CA ALA A 334 26.10 1.83 -2.16
C ALA A 334 27.61 1.86 -2.33
N ALA A 335 28.11 1.47 -3.50
CA ALA A 335 29.53 1.55 -3.83
C ALA A 335 30.06 2.99 -3.73
N MET A 336 29.34 3.95 -4.32
CA MET A 336 29.71 5.36 -4.23
C MET A 336 29.66 5.87 -2.77
N HIS A 337 28.62 5.49 -2.02
CA HIS A 337 28.48 5.86 -0.60
C HIS A 337 29.66 5.35 0.23
N MET A 338 29.97 4.06 0.17
CA MET A 338 31.07 3.45 0.93
C MET A 338 32.41 4.05 0.56
N TRP A 339 32.62 4.33 -0.74
CA TRP A 339 33.85 4.93 -1.22
C TRP A 339 34.01 6.38 -0.76
N VAL A 340 32.95 7.20 -0.83
CA VAL A 340 32.94 8.58 -0.34
C VAL A 340 33.14 8.64 1.17
N LEU A 341 32.48 7.73 1.92
CA LEU A 341 32.65 7.59 3.36
C LEU A 341 34.11 7.25 3.70
N GLY A 342 34.72 6.30 2.98
CA GLY A 342 36.11 5.92 3.15
C GLY A 342 37.06 7.09 2.87
N LEU A 343 36.86 7.79 1.76
CA LEU A 343 37.68 8.92 1.36
C LEU A 343 37.58 10.12 2.34
N LEU A 344 36.36 10.53 2.66
CA LEU A 344 36.12 11.64 3.59
C LEU A 344 36.55 11.29 5.02
N GLY A 345 36.24 10.04 5.46
CA GLY A 345 36.62 9.54 6.77
C GLY A 345 38.13 9.51 6.96
N SER A 346 38.89 9.03 5.97
CA SER A 346 40.37 9.00 5.98
C SER A 346 40.94 10.41 6.03
N CYS A 347 40.44 11.32 5.18
CA CYS A 347 40.83 12.72 5.21
C CYS A 347 40.47 13.41 6.53
N ALA A 348 39.35 13.05 7.16
CA ALA A 348 38.95 13.58 8.47
C ALA A 348 39.87 13.12 9.59
N MET A 349 40.25 11.85 9.57
CA MET A 349 41.18 11.29 10.58
C MET A 349 42.55 11.94 10.51
N ALA A 350 43.08 12.18 9.31
CA ALA A 350 44.34 12.86 9.07
C ALA A 350 44.27 14.40 9.16
N GLY A 351 43.11 14.99 9.48
CA GLY A 351 42.94 16.44 9.56
C GLY A 351 43.07 17.19 8.22
N LYS A 352 42.92 16.46 7.09
CA LYS A 352 43.08 17.00 5.73
C LYS A 352 41.73 17.47 5.11
N LEU A 353 40.60 17.41 5.83
CA LEU A 353 39.34 17.97 5.36
C LEU A 353 39.44 19.52 5.28
N ARG A 354 38.99 20.06 4.17
CA ARG A 354 38.96 21.50 3.92
C ARG A 354 37.52 21.95 3.67
N VAL A 355 36.80 22.31 4.72
CA VAL A 355 35.44 22.86 4.57
C VAL A 355 35.52 24.32 4.15
N ARG A 356 35.18 24.60 2.90
CA ARG A 356 35.00 25.96 2.37
C ARG A 356 33.52 26.29 2.33
N TRP A 357 32.96 26.84 3.41
CA TRP A 357 31.51 27.03 3.61
C TRP A 357 30.83 27.71 2.43
N GLY A 358 31.43 28.74 1.81
CA GLY A 358 30.82 29.40 0.64
C GLY A 358 30.68 28.49 -0.59
N ARG A 359 31.71 27.64 -0.87
CA ARG A 359 31.64 26.66 -1.97
C ARG A 359 30.68 25.54 -1.67
N LEU A 360 30.68 25.05 -0.44
CA LEU A 360 29.76 24.01 -0.01
C LEU A 360 28.32 24.50 -0.08
N ALA A 361 28.02 25.70 0.43
CA ALA A 361 26.67 26.28 0.34
C ALA A 361 26.22 26.45 -1.13
N GLY A 362 27.11 27.03 -1.99
CA GLY A 362 26.80 27.14 -3.43
C GLY A 362 26.57 25.80 -4.09
N TYR A 363 27.36 24.76 -3.75
CA TYR A 363 27.16 23.41 -4.26
C TYR A 363 25.85 22.79 -3.79
N LEU A 364 25.51 22.93 -2.51
CA LEU A 364 24.24 22.42 -1.97
C LEU A 364 23.03 23.13 -2.63
N THR A 365 23.14 24.44 -2.87
CA THR A 365 22.11 25.18 -3.60
C THR A 365 21.94 24.64 -5.02
N ILE A 366 23.03 24.35 -5.73
CA ILE A 366 22.96 23.74 -7.08
C ILE A 366 22.34 22.34 -7.00
N CYS A 367 22.67 21.52 -5.98
CA CYS A 367 22.05 20.22 -5.77
C CYS A 367 20.54 20.33 -5.55
N VAL A 368 20.09 21.30 -4.75
CA VAL A 368 18.65 21.54 -4.52
C VAL A 368 17.95 21.95 -5.82
N ILE A 369 18.51 22.91 -6.56
CA ILE A 369 17.95 23.35 -7.85
C ILE A 369 17.89 22.17 -8.84
N ALA A 370 18.98 21.42 -8.98
CA ALA A 370 19.01 20.23 -9.85
C ALA A 370 18.00 19.18 -9.41
N GLY A 371 17.85 18.95 -8.11
CA GLY A 371 16.83 18.05 -7.55
C GLY A 371 15.41 18.49 -7.91
N VAL A 372 15.09 19.77 -7.73
CA VAL A 372 13.78 20.33 -8.10
C VAL A 372 13.51 20.18 -9.60
N VAL A 373 14.50 20.47 -10.44
CA VAL A 373 14.39 20.30 -11.90
C VAL A 373 14.18 18.82 -12.27
N LEU A 374 14.91 17.90 -11.64
CA LEU A 374 14.74 16.45 -11.87
C LEU A 374 13.37 15.95 -11.42
N ILE A 375 12.91 16.36 -10.23
CA ILE A 375 11.58 16.01 -9.72
C ILE A 375 10.49 16.55 -10.64
N GLY A 376 10.54 17.84 -11.00
CA GLY A 376 9.59 18.48 -11.89
C GLY A 376 9.60 17.86 -13.28
N GLY A 377 10.77 17.64 -13.86
CA GLY A 377 10.93 16.99 -15.17
C GLY A 377 10.42 15.56 -15.21
N THR A 378 10.73 14.76 -14.16
CA THR A 378 10.23 13.37 -14.03
C THR A 378 8.71 13.35 -13.86
N ARG A 379 8.15 14.26 -13.06
CA ARG A 379 6.69 14.38 -12.88
C ARG A 379 5.99 14.77 -14.19
N LEU A 380 6.53 15.76 -14.91
CA LEU A 380 6.01 16.15 -16.22
C LEU A 380 6.08 15.00 -17.23
N PHE A 381 7.20 14.27 -17.25
CA PHE A 381 7.33 13.09 -18.10
C PHE A 381 6.24 12.05 -17.77
N PHE A 382 5.99 11.74 -16.50
CA PHE A 382 4.94 10.80 -16.13
C PHE A 382 3.54 11.30 -16.51
N THR A 383 3.29 12.60 -16.39
CA THR A 383 1.98 13.18 -16.72
C THR A 383 1.69 13.15 -18.24
N TYR A 384 2.72 13.34 -19.08
CA TYR A 384 2.51 13.43 -20.52
C TYR A 384 2.86 12.15 -21.29
N ALA A 385 3.82 11.35 -20.83
CA ALA A 385 4.30 10.17 -21.56
C ALA A 385 3.72 8.86 -21.02
N ILE A 386 3.30 8.82 -19.76
CA ILE A 386 2.75 7.64 -19.10
C ILE A 386 1.38 8.04 -18.53
N SER A 387 0.43 8.38 -19.39
CA SER A 387 -0.99 8.49 -19.01
C SER A 387 -1.61 7.12 -19.19
N PRO A 388 -1.78 6.28 -18.15
CA PRO A 388 -2.57 5.08 -18.32
C PRO A 388 -4.01 5.51 -18.63
N GLU A 389 -4.57 4.96 -19.67
CA GLU A 389 -5.99 5.07 -19.95
C GLU A 389 -6.74 4.53 -18.73
N TYR A 390 -7.65 5.31 -18.15
CA TYR A 390 -8.42 4.90 -16.97
C TYR A 390 -9.37 3.76 -17.36
N THR A 391 -8.93 2.52 -17.13
CA THR A 391 -9.65 1.31 -17.55
C THR A 391 -10.57 0.75 -16.46
N LYS A 392 -10.52 1.26 -15.22
CA LYS A 392 -11.32 0.73 -14.11
C LYS A 392 -12.83 0.97 -14.28
N TYR A 393 -13.21 2.08 -14.89
CA TYR A 393 -14.61 2.30 -15.31
C TYR A 393 -15.08 1.16 -16.21
N GLN A 394 -14.29 0.88 -17.26
CA GLN A 394 -14.63 -0.15 -18.23
C GLN A 394 -14.67 -1.53 -17.58
N ALA A 395 -13.69 -1.84 -16.71
CA ALA A 395 -13.70 -3.07 -15.92
C ALA A 395 -14.95 -3.23 -15.07
N PHE A 396 -15.44 -2.14 -14.46
CA PHE A 396 -16.65 -2.17 -13.63
C PHE A 396 -17.92 -2.34 -14.45
N VAL A 397 -18.08 -1.59 -15.54
CA VAL A 397 -19.28 -1.65 -16.36
C VAL A 397 -19.39 -2.91 -17.22
N GLU A 398 -18.28 -3.60 -17.49
CA GLU A 398 -18.23 -4.89 -18.18
C GLU A 398 -18.42 -6.11 -17.24
N MET A 399 -18.52 -5.87 -15.92
CA MET A 399 -18.70 -6.98 -14.95
C MET A 399 -19.97 -7.79 -15.26
N ALA A 400 -19.86 -9.09 -15.11
CA ALA A 400 -20.95 -10.04 -15.33
C ALA A 400 -21.13 -10.94 -14.09
N LEU A 401 -22.28 -11.61 -14.01
CA LEU A 401 -22.54 -12.57 -12.95
C LEU A 401 -21.48 -13.69 -12.95
N ARG A 402 -21.03 -14.05 -11.78
CA ARG A 402 -20.01 -15.07 -11.58
C ARG A 402 -20.60 -16.48 -11.61
N TYR A 403 -21.81 -16.61 -11.03
CA TYR A 403 -22.54 -17.87 -11.03
C TYR A 403 -23.57 -17.89 -12.16
N GLU A 404 -23.83 -19.08 -12.68
CA GLU A 404 -24.88 -19.28 -13.68
C GLU A 404 -26.20 -18.74 -13.15
N PRO A 405 -26.92 -17.85 -13.87
CA PRO A 405 -28.19 -17.29 -13.40
C PRO A 405 -29.33 -18.29 -13.37
N ALA A 406 -30.30 -18.04 -12.53
CA ALA A 406 -31.64 -18.68 -12.64
C ALA A 406 -32.36 -18.06 -13.85
N LYS A 407 -33.36 -18.75 -14.39
CA LYS A 407 -34.21 -18.19 -15.44
C LYS A 407 -34.92 -16.94 -14.93
N GLU A 408 -34.74 -15.82 -15.62
CA GLU A 408 -35.22 -14.53 -15.18
C GLU A 408 -36.28 -13.93 -16.10
N THR A 409 -37.11 -13.08 -15.51
CA THR A 409 -38.02 -12.17 -16.19
C THR A 409 -37.85 -10.78 -15.58
N PHE A 410 -38.18 -9.74 -16.35
CA PHE A 410 -38.00 -8.36 -15.92
C PHE A 410 -39.29 -7.56 -16.07
N ARG A 411 -39.65 -6.79 -15.00
CA ARG A 411 -40.80 -5.89 -14.98
C ARG A 411 -40.39 -4.52 -14.46
N VAL A 412 -41.00 -3.47 -14.99
CA VAL A 412 -40.88 -2.11 -14.49
C VAL A 412 -42.22 -1.73 -13.85
N LEU A 413 -42.21 -1.38 -12.57
CA LEU A 413 -43.43 -0.89 -11.91
C LEU A 413 -43.69 0.54 -12.40
N ALA A 414 -44.91 0.79 -12.85
CA ALA A 414 -45.33 2.17 -13.21
C ALA A 414 -45.53 3.01 -11.95
N PRO A 415 -45.20 4.33 -12.00
CA PRO A 415 -45.36 5.20 -10.82
C PRO A 415 -46.77 5.27 -10.23
N ASP A 416 -47.77 5.07 -11.08
CA ASP A 416 -49.20 5.11 -10.71
C ASP A 416 -49.82 3.75 -10.46
N GLU A 417 -49.04 2.67 -10.55
CA GLU A 417 -49.52 1.30 -10.34
C GLU A 417 -49.77 1.08 -8.85
N LYS A 418 -51.08 1.04 -8.47
CA LYS A 418 -51.45 0.82 -7.08
C LYS A 418 -51.26 -0.67 -6.72
N PRO A 419 -50.81 -0.97 -5.49
CA PRO A 419 -50.74 -2.33 -4.98
C PRO A 419 -52.12 -3.01 -5.07
N ALA A 420 -52.17 -4.20 -5.63
CA ALA A 420 -53.33 -5.07 -5.50
C ALA A 420 -53.37 -5.52 -4.03
N GLY A 421 -54.40 -5.16 -3.28
CA GLY A 421 -54.49 -5.43 -1.85
C GLY A 421 -54.06 -6.86 -1.50
N GLY A 422 -53.20 -6.99 -0.49
CA GLY A 422 -52.48 -8.23 -0.16
C GLY A 422 -53.39 -9.43 0.03
N SER A 423 -53.02 -10.56 -0.56
CA SER A 423 -53.61 -11.87 -0.26
C SER A 423 -52.99 -12.38 1.06
N GLU A 424 -53.86 -12.87 1.96
CA GLU A 424 -53.45 -13.43 3.27
C GLU A 424 -52.56 -14.71 3.19
N GLU A 425 -52.30 -15.26 2.00
CA GLU A 425 -51.63 -16.56 1.80
C GLU A 425 -50.29 -16.51 1.03
N THR A 426 -49.55 -15.42 1.11
CA THR A 426 -48.24 -15.34 0.44
C THR A 426 -47.09 -15.62 1.41
N ASP A 427 -46.73 -16.87 1.59
CA ASP A 427 -45.54 -17.29 2.33
C ASP A 427 -44.65 -18.21 1.44
N LEU A 428 -43.63 -18.80 1.97
CA LEU A 428 -42.67 -19.68 1.31
C LEU A 428 -43.33 -20.73 0.37
N GLU A 429 -44.42 -21.35 0.82
CA GLU A 429 -45.16 -22.36 0.03
C GLU A 429 -45.81 -21.74 -1.22
N ALA A 430 -46.41 -20.56 -1.10
CA ALA A 430 -46.98 -19.83 -2.22
C ALA A 430 -45.94 -19.42 -3.28
N ILE A 431 -44.73 -19.03 -2.86
CA ILE A 431 -43.61 -18.75 -3.78
C ILE A 431 -43.25 -20.03 -4.57
N ARG A 432 -43.15 -21.16 -3.89
CA ARG A 432 -42.85 -22.46 -4.54
C ARG A 432 -43.94 -22.93 -5.50
N GLN A 433 -45.18 -22.77 -5.11
CA GLN A 433 -46.34 -23.14 -5.97
C GLN A 433 -46.43 -22.24 -7.20
N ARG A 434 -46.17 -20.93 -7.05
CA ARG A 434 -46.08 -19.97 -8.14
C ARG A 434 -44.90 -20.25 -9.07
N GLY A 435 -43.85 -20.89 -8.57
CA GLY A 435 -42.62 -21.18 -9.31
C GLY A 435 -41.76 -19.95 -9.65
N VAL A 436 -42.03 -18.81 -9.01
CA VAL A 436 -41.35 -17.53 -9.27
C VAL A 436 -41.12 -16.76 -7.98
N LEU A 437 -39.89 -16.33 -7.73
CA LEU A 437 -39.50 -15.39 -6.68
C LEU A 437 -39.53 -13.97 -7.25
N ARG A 438 -40.33 -13.08 -6.67
CA ARG A 438 -40.45 -11.67 -7.08
C ARG A 438 -39.48 -10.84 -6.27
N VAL A 439 -38.43 -10.30 -6.93
CA VAL A 439 -37.37 -9.54 -6.31
C VAL A 439 -37.44 -8.07 -6.73
N GLY A 440 -37.75 -7.20 -5.76
CA GLY A 440 -37.70 -5.74 -5.96
C GLY A 440 -36.26 -5.20 -5.94
N PHE A 441 -35.98 -4.29 -6.85
CA PHE A 441 -34.69 -3.56 -6.85
C PHE A 441 -34.86 -2.10 -7.30
N PHE A 442 -33.90 -1.25 -6.92
CA PHE A 442 -33.90 0.16 -7.28
C PHE A 442 -32.82 0.49 -8.29
N ARG A 443 -33.08 1.48 -9.12
CA ARG A 443 -32.04 2.04 -9.99
C ARG A 443 -30.96 2.72 -9.13
N ASP A 444 -29.75 2.79 -9.68
CA ASP A 444 -28.61 3.49 -9.05
C ASP A 444 -28.16 2.90 -7.69
N SER A 445 -28.29 1.57 -7.53
CA SER A 445 -27.87 0.83 -6.33
C SER A 445 -26.48 0.20 -6.48
N LEU A 446 -25.53 0.95 -7.01
CA LEU A 446 -24.14 0.47 -7.21
C LEU A 446 -23.50 0.06 -5.88
N PRO A 447 -22.75 -1.04 -5.82
CA PRO A 447 -22.57 -2.11 -6.80
C PRO A 447 -23.53 -3.28 -6.57
N PHE A 448 -24.65 -3.07 -5.84
CA PHE A 448 -25.59 -4.11 -5.42
C PHE A 448 -26.57 -4.53 -6.54
N ALA A 449 -27.07 -3.54 -7.30
CA ALA A 449 -27.99 -3.78 -8.41
C ALA A 449 -27.83 -2.68 -9.46
N PHE A 450 -27.38 -3.04 -10.66
CA PHE A 450 -27.20 -2.11 -11.78
C PHE A 450 -27.21 -2.85 -13.13
N ARG A 451 -27.23 -2.09 -14.23
CA ARG A 451 -27.07 -2.65 -15.56
C ARG A 451 -25.64 -2.46 -16.05
N ASN A 452 -25.04 -3.57 -16.50
CA ASN A 452 -23.73 -3.55 -17.12
C ASN A 452 -23.76 -2.96 -18.54
N GLU A 453 -22.63 -2.88 -19.22
CA GLU A 453 -22.51 -2.35 -20.58
C GLU A 453 -23.30 -3.21 -21.60
N ALA A 454 -23.40 -4.51 -21.39
CA ALA A 454 -24.19 -5.41 -22.21
C ALA A 454 -25.73 -5.24 -21.99
N GLY A 455 -26.12 -4.46 -20.99
CA GLY A 455 -27.52 -4.24 -20.63
C GLY A 455 -28.09 -5.26 -19.65
N ASP A 456 -27.29 -6.25 -19.21
CA ASP A 456 -27.71 -7.26 -18.25
C ASP A 456 -27.87 -6.63 -16.85
N LEU A 457 -28.84 -7.11 -16.09
CA LEU A 457 -29.00 -6.76 -14.68
C LEU A 457 -28.01 -7.57 -13.85
N VAL A 458 -27.12 -6.87 -13.15
CA VAL A 458 -26.01 -7.46 -12.42
C VAL A 458 -25.78 -6.76 -11.08
N GLY A 459 -24.91 -7.30 -10.26
CA GLY A 459 -24.50 -6.72 -8.98
C GLY A 459 -24.56 -7.75 -7.86
N PHE A 460 -24.05 -7.35 -6.70
CA PHE A 460 -23.94 -8.21 -5.52
C PHE A 460 -25.31 -8.84 -5.13
N ASP A 461 -26.34 -8.00 -4.96
CA ASP A 461 -27.65 -8.46 -4.53
C ASP A 461 -28.41 -9.19 -5.65
N ILE A 462 -28.17 -8.85 -6.91
CA ILE A 462 -28.75 -9.53 -8.06
C ILE A 462 -28.20 -10.96 -8.14
N GLU A 463 -26.90 -11.14 -7.93
CA GLU A 463 -26.28 -12.47 -7.90
C GLU A 463 -26.80 -13.31 -6.73
N MET A 464 -26.95 -12.69 -5.54
CA MET A 464 -27.56 -13.33 -4.37
C MET A 464 -29.02 -13.72 -4.65
N ALA A 465 -29.79 -12.91 -5.37
CA ALA A 465 -31.16 -13.20 -5.76
C ALA A 465 -31.29 -14.44 -6.69
N HIS A 466 -30.40 -14.55 -7.67
CA HIS A 466 -30.30 -15.74 -8.51
C HIS A 466 -29.99 -17.00 -7.71
N LEU A 467 -29.04 -16.90 -6.77
CA LEU A 467 -28.69 -18.04 -5.91
C LEU A 467 -29.85 -18.44 -4.97
N LEU A 468 -30.60 -17.46 -4.45
CA LEU A 468 -31.77 -17.71 -3.61
C LEU A 468 -32.88 -18.40 -4.42
N ALA A 469 -33.17 -17.92 -5.64
CA ALA A 469 -34.17 -18.53 -6.53
C ALA A 469 -33.79 -19.99 -6.89
N LYS A 470 -32.50 -20.25 -7.16
CA LYS A 470 -32.00 -21.63 -7.38
C LYS A 470 -32.15 -22.51 -6.14
N ALA A 471 -31.87 -21.98 -4.94
CA ALA A 471 -32.05 -22.71 -3.70
C ALA A 471 -33.54 -23.09 -3.43
N LEU A 472 -34.45 -22.23 -3.86
CA LEU A 472 -35.90 -22.47 -3.81
C LEU A 472 -36.40 -23.34 -4.96
N SER A 473 -35.59 -23.61 -5.99
CA SER A 473 -35.95 -24.29 -7.24
C SER A 473 -37.05 -23.56 -8.03
N VAL A 474 -36.99 -22.21 -8.06
CA VAL A 474 -37.95 -21.36 -8.77
C VAL A 474 -37.22 -20.42 -9.75
N ASN A 475 -37.96 -19.80 -10.67
CA ASN A 475 -37.49 -18.70 -11.51
C ASN A 475 -37.41 -17.39 -10.69
N VAL A 476 -36.81 -16.36 -11.23
CA VAL A 476 -36.79 -15.04 -10.61
C VAL A 476 -37.46 -14.01 -11.50
N GLU A 477 -38.30 -13.14 -10.92
CA GLU A 477 -38.84 -11.95 -11.58
C GLU A 477 -38.24 -10.72 -10.92
N PHE A 478 -37.41 -9.96 -11.65
CA PHE A 478 -36.85 -8.69 -11.18
C PHE A 478 -37.83 -7.56 -11.47
N ILE A 479 -38.23 -6.85 -10.40
CA ILE A 479 -39.17 -5.74 -10.46
C ILE A 479 -38.46 -4.46 -10.13
N ARG A 480 -38.31 -3.55 -11.13
CA ARG A 480 -37.72 -2.25 -10.89
C ARG A 480 -38.71 -1.33 -10.18
N LEU A 481 -38.38 -0.95 -8.95
CA LEU A 481 -39.15 -0.08 -8.10
C LEU A 481 -38.77 1.40 -8.31
N PRO A 482 -39.71 2.34 -8.36
CA PRO A 482 -39.45 3.75 -8.64
C PRO A 482 -38.86 4.51 -7.45
N ASP A 483 -39.34 4.28 -6.22
CA ASP A 483 -39.01 5.10 -5.04
C ASP A 483 -38.57 4.26 -3.82
N ARG A 484 -37.39 4.54 -3.29
CA ARG A 484 -36.85 3.89 -2.07
C ARG A 484 -37.60 4.30 -0.79
N GLY A 485 -38.36 5.38 -0.81
CA GLY A 485 -39.19 5.81 0.31
C GLY A 485 -40.38 4.91 0.55
N GLN A 486 -40.85 4.23 -0.50
CA GLN A 486 -42.09 3.43 -0.50
C GLN A 486 -41.84 1.90 -0.35
N ILE A 487 -40.74 1.47 0.23
CA ILE A 487 -40.42 0.05 0.45
C ILE A 487 -41.56 -0.69 1.16
N GLU A 488 -42.13 -0.07 2.18
CA GLU A 488 -43.24 -0.64 2.96
C GLU A 488 -44.46 -0.88 2.09
N GLU A 489 -44.84 0.07 1.24
CA GLU A 489 -46.00 -0.06 0.34
C GLU A 489 -45.80 -1.16 -0.71
N TYR A 490 -44.61 -1.33 -1.25
CA TYR A 490 -44.33 -2.38 -2.22
C TYR A 490 -44.35 -3.78 -1.62
N LEU A 491 -43.94 -3.93 -0.35
CA LEU A 491 -43.94 -5.20 0.35
C LEU A 491 -45.34 -5.55 0.88
N THR A 492 -46.06 -4.62 1.51
CA THR A 492 -47.39 -4.83 2.03
C THR A 492 -48.47 -4.94 0.93
N GLY A 493 -48.18 -4.33 -0.22
CA GLY A 493 -49.04 -4.36 -1.40
C GLY A 493 -48.88 -5.59 -2.30
N ASP A 494 -48.13 -6.61 -1.87
CA ASP A 494 -47.86 -7.86 -2.62
C ASP A 494 -47.23 -7.64 -4.01
N ILE A 495 -46.42 -6.58 -4.17
CA ILE A 495 -45.71 -6.31 -5.43
C ILE A 495 -44.49 -7.20 -5.56
N CYS A 496 -43.72 -7.36 -4.48
CA CYS A 496 -42.58 -8.25 -4.44
C CYS A 496 -42.48 -9.01 -3.11
N ASP A 497 -41.82 -10.18 -3.16
CA ASP A 497 -41.63 -11.05 -2.00
C ASP A 497 -40.45 -10.61 -1.13
N ILE A 498 -39.43 -9.98 -1.74
CA ILE A 498 -38.21 -9.52 -1.11
C ILE A 498 -37.62 -8.33 -1.92
N ILE A 499 -36.92 -7.40 -1.25
CA ILE A 499 -36.18 -6.36 -1.93
C ILE A 499 -34.69 -6.60 -1.72
N MET A 500 -33.93 -6.70 -2.82
CA MET A 500 -32.49 -6.97 -2.83
C MET A 500 -31.79 -5.88 -3.66
N SER A 501 -31.35 -4.81 -2.99
CA SER A 501 -30.81 -3.61 -3.66
C SER A 501 -30.01 -2.70 -2.72
N GLY A 502 -29.14 -3.27 -1.87
CA GLY A 502 -28.31 -2.51 -0.98
C GLY A 502 -29.10 -1.72 0.08
N SER A 503 -29.92 -2.42 0.85
CA SER A 503 -30.76 -1.77 1.88
C SER A 503 -30.16 -1.93 3.27
N ALA A 504 -29.96 -0.80 3.97
CA ALA A 504 -29.63 -0.79 5.38
C ALA A 504 -30.91 -0.95 6.23
N LEU A 505 -30.75 -1.52 7.42
CA LEU A 505 -31.86 -1.73 8.36
C LEU A 505 -32.52 -0.40 8.74
N ARG A 506 -33.84 -0.31 8.65
CA ARG A 506 -34.64 0.87 9.01
C ARG A 506 -35.57 0.54 10.18
N PRO A 507 -35.24 0.92 11.41
CA PRO A 507 -36.03 0.60 12.60
C PRO A 507 -37.48 1.06 12.53
N GLU A 508 -37.75 2.19 11.85
CA GLU A 508 -39.08 2.79 11.72
C GLU A 508 -40.09 1.92 10.92
N MET A 509 -39.59 0.96 10.11
CA MET A 509 -40.44 0.10 9.28
C MET A 509 -40.76 -1.26 9.91
N THR A 510 -40.25 -1.56 11.12
CA THR A 510 -40.36 -2.88 11.74
C THR A 510 -41.79 -3.29 12.11
N GLU A 511 -42.74 -2.36 12.05
CA GLU A 511 -44.14 -2.65 12.28
C GLU A 511 -44.74 -3.49 11.16
N HIS A 512 -44.40 -3.23 9.90
CA HIS A 512 -44.96 -3.85 8.71
C HIS A 512 -43.96 -4.66 7.87
N VAL A 513 -42.66 -4.50 8.14
CA VAL A 513 -41.58 -5.16 7.42
C VAL A 513 -40.75 -6.03 8.36
N ILE A 514 -40.40 -7.24 7.92
CA ILE A 514 -39.43 -8.12 8.57
C ILE A 514 -38.09 -8.01 7.82
N TRP A 515 -37.00 -7.93 8.56
CA TRP A 515 -35.66 -7.81 8.03
C TRP A 515 -34.92 -9.13 8.13
N SER A 516 -34.10 -9.46 7.13
CA SER A 516 -33.19 -10.59 7.23
C SER A 516 -32.10 -10.30 8.27
N GLU A 517 -31.34 -11.34 8.63
CA GLU A 517 -30.03 -11.14 9.27
C GLU A 517 -29.12 -10.35 8.33
N GLY A 518 -28.13 -9.63 8.91
CA GLY A 518 -27.14 -8.88 8.14
C GLY A 518 -26.29 -9.81 7.29
N TYR A 519 -26.24 -9.55 6.00
CA TYR A 519 -25.36 -10.29 5.08
C TYR A 519 -24.03 -9.60 4.83
N LEU A 520 -23.94 -8.30 5.15
CA LEU A 520 -22.76 -7.47 5.00
C LEU A 520 -22.81 -6.31 6.01
N ASP A 521 -21.67 -5.96 6.60
CA ASP A 521 -21.50 -4.75 7.40
C ASP A 521 -20.86 -3.66 6.56
N ALA A 522 -21.67 -2.77 5.98
CA ALA A 522 -21.19 -1.66 5.17
C ALA A 522 -20.72 -0.49 6.05
N THR A 523 -19.72 0.24 5.58
CA THR A 523 -19.05 1.29 6.35
C THR A 523 -19.56 2.67 5.96
N LEU A 524 -19.98 3.49 6.93
CA LEU A 524 -20.36 4.87 6.70
C LEU A 524 -19.14 5.72 6.33
N ALA A 525 -19.24 6.46 5.24
CA ALA A 525 -18.17 7.25 4.68
C ALA A 525 -18.69 8.54 4.03
N PHE A 526 -17.77 9.42 3.68
CA PHE A 526 -18.05 10.55 2.80
C PHE A 526 -17.54 10.25 1.39
N VAL A 527 -18.31 10.66 0.39
CA VAL A 527 -17.81 10.77 -0.98
C VAL A 527 -17.69 12.27 -1.29
N ALA A 528 -16.46 12.69 -1.59
CA ALA A 528 -16.12 14.10 -1.82
C ALA A 528 -15.17 14.24 -3.01
N LYS A 529 -14.92 15.46 -3.46
CA LYS A 529 -13.87 15.72 -4.47
C LYS A 529 -12.52 15.32 -3.91
N ASP A 530 -11.66 14.77 -4.75
CA ASP A 530 -10.34 14.24 -4.36
C ASP A 530 -9.49 15.25 -3.58
N ARG A 531 -9.52 16.51 -3.97
CA ARG A 531 -8.81 17.62 -3.32
C ARG A 531 -9.23 17.87 -1.86
N ASP A 532 -10.48 17.50 -1.51
CA ASP A 532 -11.09 17.77 -0.21
C ASP A 532 -11.05 16.54 0.73
N ARG A 533 -10.46 15.41 0.25
CA ARG A 533 -10.38 14.12 0.96
C ARG A 533 -9.89 14.26 2.40
N GLU A 534 -8.89 15.09 2.66
CA GLU A 534 -8.31 15.24 3.99
C GLU A 534 -9.26 15.87 5.03
N ILE A 535 -10.25 16.61 4.58
CA ILE A 535 -11.29 17.18 5.45
C ILE A 535 -12.17 16.06 5.98
N PHE A 536 -12.52 15.10 5.13
CA PHE A 536 -13.51 14.06 5.40
C PHE A 536 -12.95 12.78 5.99
N ASN A 537 -11.63 12.67 6.21
CA ASN A 537 -11.01 11.47 6.78
C ASN A 537 -11.07 11.39 8.32
N SER A 538 -11.67 12.39 8.99
CA SER A 538 -11.81 12.42 10.45
C SER A 538 -13.08 13.17 10.87
N TRP A 539 -13.86 12.58 11.79
CA TRP A 539 -15.05 13.22 12.37
C TRP A 539 -14.72 14.58 13.01
N GLU A 540 -13.55 14.70 13.65
CA GLU A 540 -13.13 15.95 14.28
C GLU A 540 -12.86 17.05 13.26
N LYS A 541 -12.19 16.71 12.15
CA LYS A 541 -11.92 17.67 11.07
C LYS A 541 -13.22 18.15 10.42
N VAL A 542 -14.16 17.24 10.14
CA VAL A 542 -15.46 17.57 9.56
C VAL A 542 -16.24 18.50 10.48
N ARG A 543 -16.29 18.22 11.79
CA ARG A 543 -17.02 19.06 12.76
C ARG A 543 -16.42 20.46 12.96
N ARG A 544 -15.13 20.64 12.64
CA ARG A 544 -14.45 21.96 12.74
C ARG A 544 -14.69 22.85 11.53
N GLN A 545 -15.18 22.30 10.43
CA GLN A 545 -15.45 23.10 9.22
C GLN A 545 -16.78 23.82 9.36
N PRO A 546 -16.81 25.17 9.24
CA PRO A 546 -18.06 25.91 9.20
C PRO A 546 -18.78 25.72 7.87
N ASP A 547 -20.08 25.80 7.89
CA ASP A 547 -20.97 25.92 6.72
C ASP A 547 -20.87 24.77 5.69
N LEU A 548 -20.45 23.53 6.13
CA LEU A 548 -20.44 22.38 5.26
C LEU A 548 -21.85 21.96 4.85
N LYS A 549 -22.05 21.78 3.56
CA LYS A 549 -23.27 21.22 2.97
C LYS A 549 -23.05 19.73 2.66
N ILE A 550 -23.73 18.87 3.41
CA ILE A 550 -23.58 17.41 3.29
C ILE A 550 -24.86 16.83 2.69
N GLY A 551 -24.73 16.25 1.51
CA GLY A 551 -25.77 15.46 0.88
C GLY A 551 -26.08 14.21 1.69
N ILE A 552 -27.36 13.92 1.89
CA ILE A 552 -27.83 12.66 2.49
C ILE A 552 -28.95 12.07 1.64
N THR A 553 -28.98 10.76 1.49
CA THR A 553 -30.13 10.10 0.85
C THR A 553 -31.31 10.11 1.81
N ALA A 554 -32.41 10.72 1.38
CA ALA A 554 -33.53 11.12 2.23
C ALA A 554 -34.52 9.99 2.60
N TYR A 555 -34.14 8.71 2.44
CA TYR A 555 -35.07 7.59 2.53
C TYR A 555 -35.48 7.15 3.94
N SER A 556 -34.76 7.60 4.99
CA SER A 556 -35.02 7.19 6.37
C SER A 556 -34.91 8.37 7.33
N LYS A 557 -35.98 8.63 8.09
CA LYS A 557 -36.00 9.65 9.15
C LYS A 557 -34.96 9.32 10.25
N TYR A 558 -34.79 8.04 10.56
CA TYR A 558 -33.81 7.60 11.55
C TYR A 558 -32.39 8.01 11.15
N TYR A 559 -31.98 7.73 9.91
CA TYR A 559 -30.65 8.10 9.44
C TYR A 559 -30.46 9.60 9.27
N GLN A 560 -31.50 10.37 8.91
CA GLN A 560 -31.47 11.82 8.89
C GLN A 560 -31.22 12.39 10.29
N LEU A 561 -31.90 11.89 11.31
CA LEU A 561 -31.71 12.31 12.71
C LEU A 561 -30.32 11.90 13.23
N ALA A 562 -29.87 10.69 12.88
CA ALA A 562 -28.52 10.22 13.23
C ALA A 562 -27.43 11.09 12.59
N ALA A 563 -27.56 11.42 11.30
CA ALA A 563 -26.65 12.32 10.60
C ALA A 563 -26.62 13.71 11.23
N LYS A 564 -27.79 14.27 11.60
CA LYS A 564 -27.87 15.56 12.28
C LYS A 564 -27.20 15.56 13.66
N LYS A 565 -27.28 14.43 14.36
CA LYS A 565 -26.58 14.25 15.65
C LYS A 565 -25.07 14.10 15.48
N LEU A 566 -24.62 13.42 14.42
CA LEU A 566 -23.20 13.28 14.10
C LEU A 566 -22.57 14.59 13.62
N LEU A 567 -23.32 15.39 12.86
CA LEU A 567 -22.90 16.61 12.17
C LEU A 567 -23.84 17.79 12.53
N PRO A 568 -23.84 18.26 13.78
CA PRO A 568 -24.82 19.26 14.25
C PRO A 568 -24.66 20.63 13.56
N GLN A 569 -23.45 20.94 13.07
CA GLN A 569 -23.15 22.24 12.42
C GLN A 569 -23.29 22.18 10.89
N ALA A 570 -23.38 20.99 10.28
CA ALA A 570 -23.52 20.85 8.85
C ALA A 570 -24.98 21.11 8.39
N ASP A 571 -25.11 21.70 7.21
CA ASP A 571 -26.36 21.79 6.49
C ASP A 571 -26.60 20.49 5.72
N LEU A 572 -27.64 19.75 6.09
CA LEU A 572 -27.95 18.45 5.49
C LEU A 572 -28.90 18.65 4.31
N VAL A 573 -28.41 18.37 3.11
CA VAL A 573 -29.16 18.51 1.86
C VAL A 573 -29.74 17.15 1.47
N PRO A 574 -31.09 17.00 1.43
CA PRO A 574 -31.71 15.74 1.02
C PRO A 574 -31.54 15.50 -0.49
N LEU A 575 -31.10 14.31 -0.86
CA LEU A 575 -30.94 13.87 -2.25
C LEU A 575 -31.86 12.67 -2.51
N ASN A 576 -32.53 12.64 -3.67
CA ASN A 576 -33.38 11.51 -4.07
C ASN A 576 -32.54 10.33 -4.58
N SER A 577 -31.33 10.58 -5.08
CA SER A 577 -30.40 9.56 -5.57
C SER A 577 -28.96 10.01 -5.36
N PRO A 578 -28.02 9.11 -5.09
CA PRO A 578 -26.59 9.43 -5.10
C PRO A 578 -26.13 10.08 -6.41
N ARG A 579 -26.77 9.75 -7.53
CA ARG A 579 -26.47 10.30 -8.86
C ARG A 579 -26.62 11.83 -8.91
N GLU A 580 -27.58 12.41 -8.19
CA GLU A 580 -27.79 13.87 -8.15
C GLU A 580 -26.54 14.59 -7.66
N PHE A 581 -25.81 14.02 -6.70
CA PHE A 581 -24.57 14.60 -6.21
C PHE A 581 -23.51 14.74 -7.31
N PHE A 582 -23.44 13.76 -8.22
CA PHE A 582 -22.40 13.74 -9.26
C PHE A 582 -22.80 14.54 -10.51
N THR A 583 -24.08 14.69 -10.81
CA THR A 583 -24.56 15.24 -12.11
C THR A 583 -25.20 16.61 -12.00
N GLU A 584 -25.99 16.88 -10.97
CA GLU A 584 -26.88 18.06 -10.95
C GLU A 584 -26.49 19.13 -9.91
N ASN A 585 -25.89 18.74 -8.78
CA ASN A 585 -25.67 19.62 -7.63
C ASN A 585 -24.21 19.87 -7.25
N VAL A 586 -23.32 19.80 -8.22
CA VAL A 586 -21.85 19.90 -8.01
C VAL A 586 -21.41 21.17 -7.28
N ASN A 587 -22.19 22.26 -7.32
CA ASN A 587 -21.83 23.52 -6.70
C ASN A 587 -22.53 23.80 -5.35
N GLU A 588 -23.48 22.97 -4.94
CA GLU A 588 -24.28 23.20 -3.73
C GLU A 588 -23.96 22.26 -2.57
N VAL A 589 -23.27 21.12 -2.83
CA VAL A 589 -22.97 20.07 -1.83
C VAL A 589 -21.48 19.75 -1.83
N ASP A 590 -20.85 19.82 -0.67
CA ASP A 590 -19.40 19.57 -0.53
C ASP A 590 -19.07 18.08 -0.56
N ALA A 591 -19.91 17.26 0.07
CA ALA A 591 -19.77 15.80 0.10
C ALA A 591 -21.13 15.13 0.32
N ILE A 592 -21.25 13.87 -0.07
CA ILE A 592 -22.39 13.03 0.30
C ILE A 592 -21.98 12.06 1.42
N LEU A 593 -22.79 11.96 2.47
CA LEU A 593 -22.67 10.93 3.49
C LEU A 593 -23.31 9.63 2.97
N TYR A 594 -22.49 8.61 2.72
CA TYR A 594 -22.90 7.40 2.03
C TYR A 594 -22.13 6.17 2.55
N LEU A 595 -22.27 5.02 1.92
CA LEU A 595 -21.53 3.80 2.26
C LEU A 595 -20.19 3.77 1.51
N ALA A 596 -19.11 3.34 2.14
CA ALA A 596 -17.79 3.28 1.52
C ALA A 596 -17.77 2.30 0.33
N GLU A 597 -18.41 1.16 0.47
CA GLU A 597 -18.51 0.12 -0.54
C GLU A 597 -19.27 0.62 -1.78
N ALA A 598 -20.41 1.26 -1.57
CA ALA A 598 -21.21 1.84 -2.65
C ALA A 598 -20.58 3.11 -3.23
N GLY A 599 -20.01 3.96 -2.38
CA GLY A 599 -19.28 5.17 -2.79
C GLY A 599 -18.10 4.84 -3.69
N SER A 600 -17.35 3.78 -3.36
CA SER A 600 -16.24 3.31 -4.22
C SER A 600 -16.71 2.97 -5.63
N ALA A 601 -17.82 2.27 -5.77
CA ALA A 601 -18.39 1.97 -7.10
C ALA A 601 -18.81 3.23 -7.86
N TRP A 602 -19.36 4.24 -7.17
CA TRP A 602 -19.67 5.54 -7.78
C TRP A 602 -18.43 6.31 -8.21
N THR A 603 -17.35 6.26 -7.43
CA THR A 603 -16.09 6.93 -7.82
C THR A 603 -15.44 6.28 -9.05
N LEU A 604 -15.66 4.98 -9.30
CA LEU A 604 -15.23 4.35 -10.55
C LEU A 604 -15.89 4.98 -11.79
N ILE A 605 -17.12 5.46 -11.67
CA ILE A 605 -17.84 6.14 -12.74
C ILE A 605 -17.44 7.63 -12.80
N TYR A 606 -17.19 8.24 -11.64
CA TYR A 606 -16.83 9.65 -11.49
C TYR A 606 -15.47 9.80 -10.81
N PRO A 607 -14.36 9.60 -11.53
CA PRO A 607 -13.02 9.44 -10.95
C PRO A 607 -12.44 10.70 -10.30
N ALA A 608 -13.07 11.87 -10.50
CA ALA A 608 -12.70 13.10 -9.80
C ALA A 608 -13.11 13.13 -8.31
N TYR A 609 -13.84 12.09 -7.85
CA TYR A 609 -14.32 11.94 -6.48
C TYR A 609 -13.62 10.76 -5.79
N THR A 610 -13.55 10.83 -4.47
CA THR A 610 -12.93 9.82 -3.62
C THR A 610 -13.82 9.47 -2.43
N VAL A 611 -13.60 8.28 -1.88
CA VAL A 611 -14.21 7.85 -0.62
C VAL A 611 -13.28 8.19 0.54
N ALA A 612 -13.81 8.82 1.57
CA ALA A 612 -13.12 9.12 2.81
C ALA A 612 -13.90 8.53 3.99
N VAL A 613 -13.30 7.57 4.69
CA VAL A 613 -13.86 7.00 5.92
C VAL A 613 -13.37 7.83 7.10
N PRO A 614 -14.27 8.48 7.86
CA PRO A 614 -13.84 9.29 9.00
C PRO A 614 -13.40 8.42 10.17
N LEU A 615 -12.14 8.58 10.58
CA LEU A 615 -11.50 7.89 11.69
C LEU A 615 -11.37 8.83 12.92
N PRO A 616 -11.16 8.33 14.14
CA PRO A 616 -11.24 6.92 14.55
C PRO A 616 -12.70 6.44 14.66
N HIS A 617 -12.88 5.14 14.85
CA HIS A 617 -14.16 4.46 15.06
C HIS A 617 -15.11 4.55 13.85
N PRO A 618 -14.80 3.81 12.76
CA PRO A 618 -15.68 3.74 11.59
C PRO A 618 -17.05 3.17 11.99
N ILE A 619 -18.11 3.82 11.55
CA ILE A 619 -19.48 3.39 11.82
C ILE A 619 -19.88 2.35 10.78
N LYS A 620 -20.32 1.19 11.23
CA LYS A 620 -20.81 0.12 10.37
C LYS A 620 -22.34 0.01 10.43
N LEU A 621 -22.92 -0.25 9.29
CA LEU A 621 -24.36 -0.41 9.10
C LEU A 621 -24.64 -1.80 8.54
N PRO A 622 -25.51 -2.62 9.19
CA PRO A 622 -25.87 -3.91 8.68
C PRO A 622 -26.73 -3.77 7.43
N MET A 623 -26.30 -4.42 6.35
CA MET A 623 -27.07 -4.55 5.11
C MET A 623 -27.96 -5.76 5.22
N VAL A 624 -29.24 -5.58 4.90
CA VAL A 624 -30.31 -6.54 5.15
C VAL A 624 -31.31 -6.56 4.00
N TYR A 625 -32.10 -7.62 3.89
CA TYR A 625 -33.17 -7.75 2.91
C TYR A 625 -34.52 -7.56 3.59
N PRO A 626 -35.31 -6.54 3.20
CA PRO A 626 -36.69 -6.37 3.68
C PRO A 626 -37.64 -7.29 2.98
N MET A 627 -38.57 -7.87 3.76
CA MET A 627 -39.63 -8.77 3.34
C MET A 627 -40.94 -8.37 4.01
N PRO A 628 -42.12 -8.74 3.47
CA PRO A 628 -43.40 -8.52 4.14
C PRO A 628 -43.41 -9.23 5.51
N LYS A 629 -43.94 -8.59 6.53
CA LYS A 629 -44.01 -9.17 7.88
C LYS A 629 -44.90 -10.42 7.93
N SER A 630 -45.85 -10.54 7.00
CA SER A 630 -46.70 -11.72 6.80
C SER A 630 -45.94 -12.96 6.34
N HIS A 631 -44.76 -12.79 5.69
CA HIS A 631 -43.97 -13.88 5.11
C HIS A 631 -42.91 -14.42 6.09
N ARG A 632 -43.32 -14.84 7.28
CA ARG A 632 -42.39 -15.22 8.35
C ARG A 632 -41.58 -16.48 8.03
N ASN A 633 -42.24 -17.53 7.47
CA ASN A 633 -41.54 -18.78 7.10
C ASN A 633 -40.52 -18.51 5.95
N PHE A 634 -40.85 -17.60 5.03
CA PHE A 634 -39.91 -17.21 3.99
C PHE A 634 -38.73 -16.46 4.59
N ALA A 635 -38.92 -15.53 5.54
CA ALA A 635 -37.86 -14.83 6.23
C ALA A 635 -36.96 -15.78 7.03
N ASP A 636 -37.52 -16.76 7.72
CA ASP A 636 -36.76 -17.79 8.43
C ASP A 636 -35.91 -18.63 7.48
N TYR A 637 -36.46 -18.97 6.30
CA TYR A 637 -35.75 -19.67 5.24
C TYR A 637 -34.58 -18.82 4.72
N VAL A 638 -34.82 -17.56 4.40
CA VAL A 638 -33.76 -16.59 3.92
C VAL A 638 -32.67 -16.49 4.96
N ASN A 639 -32.97 -16.36 6.24
CA ASN A 639 -31.98 -16.27 7.32
C ASN A 639 -31.15 -17.56 7.44
N ALA A 640 -31.77 -18.73 7.38
CA ALA A 640 -31.05 -20.00 7.39
C ALA A 640 -30.15 -20.15 6.16
N TRP A 641 -30.64 -19.73 4.99
CA TRP A 641 -29.87 -19.72 3.74
C TRP A 641 -28.71 -18.75 3.78
N LEU A 642 -28.88 -17.52 4.30
CA LEU A 642 -27.80 -16.54 4.46
C LEU A 642 -26.70 -17.05 5.38
N LYS A 643 -27.05 -17.69 6.52
CA LYS A 643 -26.08 -18.34 7.40
C LYS A 643 -25.24 -19.39 6.68
N LEU A 644 -25.89 -20.19 5.83
CA LEU A 644 -25.18 -21.19 5.03
C LEU A 644 -24.23 -20.53 4.04
N LYS A 645 -24.70 -19.49 3.31
CA LYS A 645 -23.92 -18.77 2.30
C LYS A 645 -22.73 -17.98 2.88
N ASN A 646 -22.86 -17.47 4.10
CA ASN A 646 -21.75 -16.88 4.84
C ASN A 646 -20.70 -17.93 5.25
N ARG A 647 -21.15 -19.13 5.66
CA ARG A 647 -20.22 -20.19 6.11
C ARG A 647 -19.54 -20.95 4.99
N ASP A 648 -20.17 -21.09 3.84
CA ASP A 648 -19.58 -21.76 2.67
C ASP A 648 -18.68 -20.84 1.84
N GLY A 649 -18.53 -19.55 2.24
CA GLY A 649 -17.68 -18.57 1.58
C GLY A 649 -18.29 -17.97 0.29
N THR A 650 -19.57 -18.26 0.00
CA THR A 650 -20.25 -17.70 -1.19
C THR A 650 -20.33 -16.17 -1.10
N VAL A 651 -20.75 -15.65 0.07
CA VAL A 651 -20.88 -14.19 0.29
C VAL A 651 -19.52 -13.50 0.14
N ASP A 652 -18.45 -14.09 0.70
CA ASP A 652 -17.08 -13.55 0.56
C ASP A 652 -16.64 -13.54 -0.91
N THR A 653 -16.95 -14.60 -1.65
CA THR A 653 -16.61 -14.71 -3.08
C THR A 653 -17.33 -13.65 -3.92
N ILE A 654 -18.60 -13.38 -3.65
CA ILE A 654 -19.40 -12.35 -4.32
C ILE A 654 -18.92 -10.95 -3.89
N PHE A 655 -18.56 -10.77 -2.61
CA PHE A 655 -17.97 -9.53 -2.09
C PHE A 655 -16.63 -9.21 -2.78
N GLU A 656 -15.76 -10.22 -2.90
CA GLU A 656 -14.48 -10.08 -3.61
C GLU A 656 -14.69 -9.66 -5.07
N HIS A 657 -15.72 -10.19 -5.72
CA HIS A 657 -16.01 -9.84 -7.11
C HIS A 657 -16.59 -8.43 -7.23
N TRP A 658 -17.74 -8.15 -6.63
CA TRP A 658 -18.49 -6.90 -6.86
C TRP A 658 -17.96 -5.70 -6.10
N ILE A 659 -17.39 -5.89 -4.91
CA ILE A 659 -16.96 -4.82 -4.03
C ILE A 659 -15.44 -4.58 -4.16
N LEU A 660 -14.63 -5.65 -4.10
CA LEU A 660 -13.18 -5.53 -4.23
C LEU A 660 -12.70 -5.54 -5.69
N GLY A 661 -13.57 -5.84 -6.66
CA GLY A 661 -13.25 -5.88 -8.09
C GLY A 661 -12.34 -7.04 -8.49
N ARG A 662 -12.20 -8.08 -7.65
CA ARG A 662 -11.38 -9.24 -7.99
C ARG A 662 -11.99 -10.01 -9.16
N GLY A 663 -11.24 -10.08 -10.27
CA GLY A 663 -11.72 -10.73 -11.50
C GLY A 663 -12.67 -9.90 -12.34
N ALA A 664 -12.85 -8.60 -12.06
CA ALA A 664 -13.65 -7.68 -12.86
C ALA A 664 -13.13 -7.54 -14.30
N GLN A 665 -11.82 -7.55 -14.49
CA GLN A 665 -11.24 -7.57 -15.83
C GLN A 665 -11.24 -9.01 -16.36
N LYS A 666 -11.91 -9.25 -17.48
CA LYS A 666 -11.71 -10.47 -18.28
C LYS A 666 -10.26 -10.50 -18.71
N LYS A 667 -9.47 -11.39 -18.10
CA LYS A 667 -8.10 -11.65 -18.55
C LYS A 667 -8.19 -12.19 -19.98
N THR A 668 -7.92 -11.35 -20.97
CA THR A 668 -7.65 -11.87 -22.32
C THR A 668 -6.50 -12.85 -22.19
N PRO A 669 -6.67 -14.10 -22.61
CA PRO A 669 -5.63 -15.10 -22.47
C PRO A 669 -4.39 -14.60 -23.17
N ARG A 670 -3.31 -14.40 -22.40
CA ARG A 670 -2.03 -13.96 -22.97
C ARG A 670 -1.53 -14.99 -23.97
N TRP A 671 -0.80 -14.51 -24.97
CA TRP A 671 -0.11 -15.37 -25.90
C TRP A 671 0.79 -16.34 -25.11
N SER A 672 0.60 -17.63 -25.32
CA SER A 672 1.44 -18.67 -24.74
C SER A 672 1.76 -19.71 -25.79
N ILE A 673 2.96 -20.32 -25.69
CA ILE A 673 3.36 -21.41 -26.60
C ILE A 673 2.35 -22.56 -26.51
N ILE A 674 1.87 -22.88 -25.31
CA ILE A 674 0.94 -23.99 -25.09
C ILE A 674 -0.39 -23.76 -25.80
N ARG A 675 -0.92 -22.53 -25.75
CA ARG A 675 -2.20 -22.16 -26.38
C ARG A 675 -2.05 -21.81 -27.86
N ASN A 676 -1.13 -20.87 -28.17
CA ASN A 676 -1.07 -20.25 -29.49
C ASN A 676 -0.19 -20.99 -30.50
N VAL A 677 0.67 -21.91 -30.06
CA VAL A 677 1.57 -22.71 -30.91
C VAL A 677 1.21 -24.19 -30.83
N LEU A 678 1.03 -24.72 -29.63
CA LEU A 678 0.77 -26.16 -29.43
C LEU A 678 -0.72 -26.51 -29.42
N HIS A 679 -1.60 -25.52 -29.25
CA HIS A 679 -3.08 -25.71 -29.16
C HIS A 679 -3.49 -26.81 -28.18
N TRP A 680 -2.77 -26.92 -27.04
CA TRP A 680 -3.07 -27.91 -26.00
C TRP A 680 -4.13 -27.45 -24.98
N VAL A 681 -4.42 -26.15 -24.96
CA VAL A 681 -5.43 -25.51 -24.09
C VAL A 681 -6.12 -24.43 -24.92
N ASP A 682 -7.47 -24.34 -24.82
CA ASP A 682 -8.32 -23.34 -25.50
C ASP A 682 -8.19 -21.93 -24.90
#